data_19558c67a9680210b78a9d8c074ac04e
#
_entry.id   19558c67a9680210b78a9d8c074ac04e
#
_cell.length_a   1.000
_cell.length_b   1.000
_cell.length_c   1.000
_cell.angle_alpha   90.00
_cell.angle_beta   90.00
_cell.angle_gamma   90.00
#
_symmetry.space_group_name_H-M   'P 1'
#
loop_
_entity.id
_entity.type
_entity.pdbx_description
1 polymer ?
#
loop_
_entity_poly.entity_id
_entity_poly.type
_entity_poly.pdbx_seq_one_letter_code
_entity_poly.pdbx_strand_id
1 'polypeptide(L)'
;MQEFLLSLIAGRRDIPRRFAPLYEQLRGCGAIDESSHTHKLHSAFILARVQKPAISTKIAKSRGKSHAKAPILACNLADKSAKPMRVSGRVLGLEQGDIVLVLTRSKTPRLIKVLTRPSSQLICLVKKRGKIIGIDCQSLEPIALPFSQKSLLELPKYCVFELERGGKNNGLKSGRYSGGGARIGRILGSLLDPGIDEGLILAKHRREAEFPSACLELAKSYESISHDRLSQIAPGEQESQEYPARKDLRDKPFITIDPSDAKDHDDAIFWEQDSHTLYVAIADVSEYVAPNTALDNAARERCFSLYFPHICYPMLPNALSQSLCSLRANESKLALVWEIRLHRRTHEPLESKLYEALITPSANISYEQASTIIAKASKSPKARKPRAIKARELDSGALDSRLDHGAESSLLWLGEFAHIAQVLKTKRLESGFDFWTKDITPVLDSAGRLEAILEKSPSPSHALVEEAMLLANVLSARAFHALMPNSHQAIYRTHEPPTQEKIYTLFRALSDSGYTIPKGDFHSQIRELQRQANAHENLARESKPKKHSTKAKTNPRRALDSGVGVECGGSALDSGDLNARYKLDIQIIRAQKEARYDTQPEGHFGLGFVAYTHFTSPIRRYSDLLAHRMLKTLMRDFPKRTIVLKTHTSTAKSPSPATLTPKTQKLLAYLLESTSAIIPLLNDKERDIAKAEAEFRDRKYARFALALLEGSEYGESTNTTGGGDLGEIDTRVLVRILDERYPALGVVESHKSSAQSQQITAKHSEKECPGVVRRFGLFGARVIIEHAEYELMRGGVYEAFISRVDLIGARIYAQIVE
;
A
#
# COMPACT_ATOMS: atom_id res chain seq x y z
N MET A 1 -4.86 19.91 11.96
CA MET A 1 -6.16 20.56 11.73
C MET A 1 -7.22 19.53 11.36
N GLN A 2 -7.08 18.82 10.25
CA GLN A 2 -8.07 17.79 9.82
C GLN A 2 -8.20 16.68 10.86
N GLU A 3 -7.12 16.20 11.42
CA GLU A 3 -7.11 15.19 12.49
C GLU A 3 -7.91 15.67 13.72
N PHE A 4 -7.69 16.93 14.13
CA PHE A 4 -8.46 17.50 15.24
C PHE A 4 -9.96 17.54 14.93
N LEU A 5 -10.34 17.95 13.72
CA LEU A 5 -11.74 17.99 13.29
C LEU A 5 -12.37 16.58 13.23
N LEU A 6 -11.63 15.58 12.73
CA LEU A 6 -12.09 14.19 12.70
C LEU A 6 -12.21 13.60 14.11
N SER A 7 -11.31 13.98 15.03
CA SER A 7 -11.38 13.53 16.42
C SER A 7 -12.61 14.08 17.17
N LEU A 8 -13.13 15.24 16.78
CA LEU A 8 -14.38 15.78 17.32
C LEU A 8 -15.62 14.97 16.87
N ILE A 9 -15.54 14.30 15.71
CA ILE A 9 -16.63 13.40 15.26
C ILE A 9 -16.69 12.16 16.16
N ALA A 10 -15.54 11.60 16.51
CA ALA A 10 -15.43 10.44 17.40
C ALA A 10 -15.72 10.81 18.88
N GLY A 11 -15.57 12.08 19.25
CA GLY A 11 -15.60 12.56 20.62
C GLY A 11 -14.22 12.58 21.28
N ARG A 12 -13.85 13.66 21.95
CA ARG A 12 -12.58 13.76 22.68
C ARG A 12 -12.74 14.50 24.00
N ARG A 13 -11.83 14.22 24.95
CA ARG A 13 -11.87 14.81 26.30
C ARG A 13 -11.13 16.13 26.38
N ASP A 14 -10.05 16.29 25.62
CA ASP A 14 -9.17 17.46 25.72
C ASP A 14 -9.16 18.26 24.43
N ILE A 15 -9.12 19.57 24.57
CA ILE A 15 -8.95 20.50 23.46
C ILE A 15 -7.52 21.07 23.50
N PRO A 16 -6.62 20.67 22.59
CA PRO A 16 -5.27 21.21 22.56
C PRO A 16 -5.27 22.71 22.38
N ARG A 17 -4.44 23.45 23.14
CA ARG A 17 -4.38 24.92 23.12
C ARG A 17 -4.27 25.51 21.70
N ARG A 18 -3.53 24.89 20.81
CA ARG A 18 -3.37 25.33 19.40
C ARG A 18 -4.67 25.29 18.60
N PHE A 19 -5.67 24.52 19.01
CA PHE A 19 -6.98 24.40 18.35
C PHE A 19 -8.13 25.06 19.12
N ALA A 20 -7.85 25.67 20.28
CA ALA A 20 -8.87 26.37 21.07
C ALA A 20 -9.64 27.42 20.26
N PRO A 21 -9.01 28.26 19.40
CA PRO A 21 -9.76 29.24 18.59
C PRO A 21 -10.73 28.59 17.61
N LEU A 22 -10.38 27.45 17.03
CA LEU A 22 -11.25 26.71 16.11
C LEU A 22 -12.39 26.01 16.85
N TYR A 23 -12.06 25.44 18.01
CA TYR A 23 -13.06 24.83 18.90
C TYR A 23 -14.12 25.85 19.34
N GLU A 24 -13.73 27.04 19.82
CA GLU A 24 -14.65 28.11 20.17
C GLU A 24 -15.51 28.57 18.98
N GLN A 25 -14.95 28.55 17.76
CA GLN A 25 -15.76 28.86 16.59
C GLN A 25 -16.83 27.78 16.32
N LEU A 26 -16.53 26.51 16.50
CA LEU A 26 -17.51 25.42 16.38
C LEU A 26 -18.54 25.47 17.48
N ARG A 27 -18.12 25.73 18.72
CA ARG A 27 -18.99 25.93 19.89
C ARG A 27 -19.96 27.12 19.70
N GLY A 28 -19.45 28.25 19.25
CA GLY A 28 -20.25 29.43 18.94
C GLY A 28 -21.29 29.26 17.81
N CYS A 29 -21.13 28.21 16.97
CA CYS A 29 -22.09 27.79 15.96
C CYS A 29 -23.11 26.76 16.50
N GLY A 30 -23.02 26.36 17.79
CA GLY A 30 -23.82 25.27 18.33
C GLY A 30 -23.52 23.91 17.75
N ALA A 31 -22.30 23.73 17.23
CA ALA A 31 -21.90 22.50 16.53
C ALA A 31 -21.20 21.50 17.47
N ILE A 32 -21.05 21.79 18.74
CA ILE A 32 -20.40 20.92 19.72
C ILE A 32 -21.43 20.49 20.77
N ASP A 33 -21.51 19.18 20.98
CA ASP A 33 -22.17 18.60 22.15
C ASP A 33 -21.11 18.44 23.24
N GLU A 34 -21.36 19.05 24.36
CA GLU A 34 -20.57 18.95 25.60
C GLU A 34 -21.29 18.00 26.56
N SER A 35 -20.91 16.73 26.57
CA SER A 35 -21.26 15.84 27.68
C SER A 35 -20.22 16.00 28.80
N SER A 36 -20.56 15.59 30.02
CA SER A 36 -19.73 15.82 31.22
C SER A 36 -18.24 15.42 31.11
N HIS A 37 -17.85 14.71 30.07
CA HIS A 37 -16.49 14.23 29.89
C HIS A 37 -15.98 14.20 28.42
N THR A 38 -16.80 14.60 27.41
CA THR A 38 -16.39 14.57 26.02
C THR A 38 -16.95 15.71 25.20
N HIS A 39 -16.12 16.22 24.28
CA HIS A 39 -16.49 17.23 23.29
C HIS A 39 -16.72 16.53 21.96
N LYS A 40 -17.95 16.49 21.47
CA LYS A 40 -18.30 15.77 20.22
C LYS A 40 -19.02 16.71 19.26
N LEU A 41 -18.83 16.47 17.96
CA LEU A 41 -19.60 17.18 16.94
C LEU A 41 -21.08 16.78 17.04
N HIS A 42 -21.98 17.77 17.18
CA HIS A 42 -23.41 17.54 17.27
C HIS A 42 -23.93 16.88 15.98
N SER A 43 -24.82 15.89 16.11
CA SER A 43 -25.30 15.03 15.00
C SER A 43 -26.01 15.78 13.86
N ALA A 44 -26.46 17.01 14.11
CA ALA A 44 -27.04 17.87 13.10
C ALA A 44 -26.03 18.48 12.13
N PHE A 45 -24.74 18.41 12.45
CA PHE A 45 -23.68 19.00 11.66
C PHE A 45 -22.76 17.93 11.08
N ILE A 46 -22.21 18.23 9.92
CA ILE A 46 -21.13 17.48 9.34
C ILE A 46 -19.99 18.41 8.96
N LEU A 47 -18.79 17.87 8.97
CA LEU A 47 -17.61 18.48 8.39
C LEU A 47 -17.50 18.02 6.94
N ALA A 48 -17.42 18.93 6.00
CA ALA A 48 -17.38 18.59 4.58
C ALA A 48 -16.29 19.37 3.84
N ARG A 49 -15.75 18.78 2.78
CA ARG A 49 -14.81 19.43 1.87
C ARG A 49 -15.53 19.90 0.63
N VAL A 50 -15.36 21.16 0.27
CA VAL A 50 -15.96 21.79 -0.89
C VAL A 50 -15.34 21.19 -2.16
N GLN A 51 -16.21 20.73 -3.07
CA GLN A 51 -15.87 20.38 -4.45
C GLN A 51 -16.61 21.34 -5.37
N LYS A 52 -15.92 21.96 -6.32
CA LYS A 52 -16.61 22.71 -7.38
C LYS A 52 -17.10 21.72 -8.43
N PRO A 53 -18.31 21.87 -8.96
CA PRO A 53 -18.77 21.00 -10.04
C PRO A 53 -17.88 21.22 -11.27
N ALA A 54 -17.56 20.14 -11.98
CA ALA A 54 -16.95 20.24 -13.31
C ALA A 54 -17.86 21.09 -14.19
N ILE A 55 -17.33 22.13 -14.81
CA ILE A 55 -18.08 22.99 -15.71
C ILE A 55 -18.34 22.15 -16.96
N SER A 56 -19.56 21.60 -17.08
CA SER A 56 -20.01 20.92 -18.29
C SER A 56 -19.98 21.93 -19.44
N THR A 57 -19.08 21.77 -20.38
CA THR A 57 -18.91 22.63 -21.56
C THR A 57 -20.09 22.60 -22.53
N LYS A 58 -21.16 21.85 -22.27
CA LYS A 58 -22.36 21.71 -23.09
C LYS A 58 -23.49 22.74 -22.84
N ILE A 59 -23.35 23.65 -21.85
CA ILE A 59 -24.41 24.63 -21.51
C ILE A 59 -24.05 26.08 -21.90
N ALA A 60 -23.07 26.31 -22.73
CA ALA A 60 -22.71 27.67 -23.16
C ALA A 60 -23.32 28.14 -24.49
N LYS A 61 -24.44 27.58 -24.95
CA LYS A 61 -25.18 28.07 -26.13
C LYS A 61 -26.70 28.13 -25.91
N SER A 62 -27.13 28.89 -24.93
CA SER A 62 -28.50 29.44 -24.96
C SER A 62 -28.54 30.81 -24.29
N ARG A 63 -29.03 31.75 -25.06
CA ARG A 63 -29.21 33.18 -24.81
C ARG A 63 -29.80 33.55 -23.45
N GLY A 64 -29.15 34.47 -22.78
CA GLY A 64 -29.78 35.53 -22.00
C GLY A 64 -30.77 35.11 -20.91
N LYS A 65 -30.30 34.55 -19.79
CA LYS A 65 -30.97 34.70 -18.48
C LYS A 65 -29.93 34.49 -17.37
N SER A 66 -30.03 35.38 -16.37
CA SER A 66 -29.31 35.45 -15.06
C SER A 66 -28.35 34.33 -14.75
N HIS A 67 -27.10 34.67 -14.38
CA HIS A 67 -26.09 33.76 -13.84
C HIS A 67 -26.65 32.95 -12.66
N ALA A 68 -27.22 31.79 -12.92
CA ALA A 68 -27.48 30.79 -11.92
C ALA A 68 -26.11 30.32 -11.42
N LYS A 69 -25.71 30.75 -10.20
CA LYS A 69 -24.47 30.31 -9.58
C LYS A 69 -24.46 28.77 -9.54
N ALA A 70 -23.39 28.17 -10.04
CA ALA A 70 -23.20 26.73 -9.96
C ALA A 70 -23.40 26.24 -8.51
N PRO A 71 -24.08 25.12 -8.29
CA PRO A 71 -24.34 24.61 -6.95
C PRO A 71 -23.03 24.28 -6.24
N ILE A 72 -22.94 24.59 -4.95
CA ILE A 72 -21.82 24.17 -4.10
C ILE A 72 -22.00 22.66 -3.86
N LEU A 73 -21.00 21.87 -4.24
CA LEU A 73 -20.91 20.47 -3.89
C LEU A 73 -19.91 20.28 -2.75
N ALA A 74 -20.27 19.50 -1.75
CA ALA A 74 -19.41 19.22 -0.61
C ALA A 74 -19.43 17.71 -0.28
N CYS A 75 -18.26 17.12 -0.01
CA CYS A 75 -18.13 15.75 0.41
C CYS A 75 -17.94 15.67 1.92
N ASN A 76 -18.63 14.75 2.57
CA ASN A 76 -18.45 14.49 3.99
C ASN A 76 -17.02 14.05 4.27
N LEU A 77 -16.36 14.67 5.25
CA LEU A 77 -14.99 14.31 5.65
C LEU A 77 -14.90 12.96 6.35
N ALA A 78 -15.96 12.57 7.06
CA ALA A 78 -16.03 11.32 7.82
C ALA A 78 -16.38 10.11 6.92
N ASP A 79 -17.12 10.37 5.83
CA ASP A 79 -17.55 9.33 4.90
C ASP A 79 -17.22 9.75 3.47
N LYS A 80 -16.11 9.27 2.99
CA LYS A 80 -15.64 9.56 1.63
C LYS A 80 -16.38 8.75 0.56
N SER A 81 -17.13 7.72 0.94
CA SER A 81 -17.97 6.93 0.04
C SER A 81 -19.29 7.63 -0.27
N ALA A 82 -19.70 8.56 0.59
CA ALA A 82 -20.91 9.35 0.39
C ALA A 82 -20.80 10.20 -0.88
N LYS A 83 -21.85 10.16 -1.71
CA LYS A 83 -21.95 11.03 -2.90
C LYS A 83 -21.86 12.49 -2.51
N PRO A 84 -21.21 13.36 -3.33
CA PRO A 84 -21.16 14.78 -3.06
C PRO A 84 -22.59 15.36 -2.90
N MET A 85 -22.82 16.07 -1.82
CA MET A 85 -24.10 16.69 -1.52
C MET A 85 -24.16 18.13 -2.05
N ARG A 86 -25.34 18.55 -2.50
CA ARG A 86 -25.59 19.95 -2.80
C ARG A 86 -25.80 20.72 -1.52
N VAL A 87 -25.02 21.78 -1.32
CA VAL A 87 -25.08 22.62 -0.12
C VAL A 87 -25.61 24.00 -0.52
N SER A 88 -26.61 24.50 0.23
CA SER A 88 -27.12 25.86 0.09
C SER A 88 -26.34 26.80 1.03
N GLY A 89 -26.17 28.05 0.64
CA GLY A 89 -25.55 29.09 1.47
C GLY A 89 -24.77 30.11 0.65
N ARG A 90 -24.60 31.30 1.21
CA ARG A 90 -23.79 32.39 0.65
C ARG A 90 -22.60 32.63 1.58
N VAL A 91 -21.44 32.09 1.21
CA VAL A 91 -20.17 32.45 1.85
C VAL A 91 -19.28 33.08 0.79
N LEU A 92 -18.91 34.34 1.03
CA LEU A 92 -18.00 35.07 0.15
C LEU A 92 -16.62 34.38 0.15
N GLY A 93 -16.07 34.17 -1.05
CA GLY A 93 -14.74 33.61 -1.23
C GLY A 93 -14.63 32.12 -0.91
N LEU A 94 -15.71 31.33 -1.05
CA LEU A 94 -15.67 29.88 -0.93
C LEU A 94 -14.85 29.28 -2.07
N GLU A 95 -13.90 28.41 -1.74
CA GLU A 95 -12.97 27.80 -2.68
C GLU A 95 -13.02 26.27 -2.61
N GLN A 96 -12.55 25.64 -3.68
CA GLN A 96 -12.39 24.20 -3.71
C GLN A 96 -11.32 23.77 -2.68
N GLY A 97 -11.61 22.70 -1.94
CA GLY A 97 -10.75 22.21 -0.89
C GLY A 97 -11.01 22.82 0.49
N ASP A 98 -11.80 23.92 0.59
CA ASP A 98 -12.19 24.49 1.88
C ASP A 98 -12.89 23.42 2.74
N ILE A 99 -12.52 23.34 4.02
CA ILE A 99 -13.26 22.53 4.99
C ILE A 99 -14.33 23.41 5.62
N VAL A 100 -15.57 22.96 5.54
CA VAL A 100 -16.75 23.71 5.94
C VAL A 100 -17.59 22.94 6.95
N LEU A 101 -18.28 23.70 7.80
CA LEU A 101 -19.32 23.19 8.68
C LEU A 101 -20.65 23.27 7.93
N VAL A 102 -21.35 22.15 7.82
CA VAL A 102 -22.64 22.03 7.13
C VAL A 102 -23.69 21.51 8.09
N LEU A 103 -24.82 22.21 8.18
CA LEU A 103 -26.02 21.80 8.92
C LEU A 103 -26.87 20.90 8.00
N THR A 104 -27.20 19.68 8.46
CA THR A 104 -27.89 18.65 7.67
C THR A 104 -29.37 18.49 8.00
N ARG A 105 -29.89 19.13 9.03
CA ARG A 105 -31.30 19.00 9.47
C ARG A 105 -32.37 19.53 8.51
N SER A 106 -32.00 20.18 7.41
CA SER A 106 -32.96 20.68 6.39
C SER A 106 -32.95 19.83 5.14
N LYS A 107 -34.07 19.86 4.36
CA LYS A 107 -34.16 19.15 3.05
C LYS A 107 -33.00 19.47 2.09
N THR A 108 -32.42 20.66 2.21
CA THR A 108 -31.17 21.07 1.57
C THR A 108 -30.15 21.40 2.64
N PRO A 109 -29.01 20.64 2.74
CA PRO A 109 -27.93 20.95 3.65
C PRO A 109 -27.47 22.39 3.50
N ARG A 110 -27.22 23.06 4.62
CA ARG A 110 -26.86 24.50 4.65
C ARG A 110 -25.42 24.68 5.14
N LEU A 111 -24.61 25.39 4.35
CA LEU A 111 -23.27 25.79 4.73
C LEU A 111 -23.37 26.87 5.83
N ILE A 112 -22.76 26.62 6.98
CA ILE A 112 -22.75 27.51 8.15
C ILE A 112 -21.47 28.34 8.17
N LYS A 113 -20.30 27.70 8.03
CA LYS A 113 -19.01 28.38 8.19
C LYS A 113 -17.90 27.68 7.42
N VAL A 114 -16.92 28.44 6.94
CA VAL A 114 -15.63 27.92 6.48
C VAL A 114 -14.73 27.81 7.71
N LEU A 115 -14.24 26.61 7.99
CA LEU A 115 -13.42 26.32 9.17
C LEU A 115 -11.93 26.46 8.85
N THR A 116 -11.52 26.01 7.65
CA THR A 116 -10.13 26.09 7.20
C THR A 116 -10.06 26.14 5.70
N ARG A 117 -9.02 26.75 5.19
CA ARG A 117 -8.67 26.81 3.77
C ARG A 117 -7.32 26.11 3.56
N PRO A 118 -7.10 25.46 2.43
CA PRO A 118 -5.76 25.01 2.08
C PRO A 118 -4.81 26.22 2.13
N SER A 119 -3.75 26.10 2.90
CA SER A 119 -2.73 27.16 2.98
C SER A 119 -1.91 27.27 1.70
N SER A 120 -1.82 26.20 0.94
CA SER A 120 -1.11 26.13 -0.33
C SER A 120 -1.85 25.27 -1.34
N GLN A 121 -1.69 25.56 -2.62
CA GLN A 121 -2.17 24.78 -3.76
C GLN A 121 -1.02 24.52 -4.71
N LEU A 122 -0.96 23.33 -5.31
CA LEU A 122 0.05 22.99 -6.30
C LEU A 122 -0.45 23.38 -7.70
N ILE A 123 0.29 24.28 -8.34
CA ILE A 123 -0.08 24.85 -9.63
C ILE A 123 0.98 24.51 -10.68
N CYS A 124 0.53 24.02 -11.83
CA CYS A 124 1.35 23.88 -13.03
C CYS A 124 1.03 25.01 -14.01
N LEU A 125 2.05 25.67 -14.53
CA LEU A 125 1.89 26.71 -15.55
C LEU A 125 1.76 26.09 -16.93
N VAL A 126 0.73 26.48 -17.67
CA VAL A 126 0.50 26.05 -19.05
C VAL A 126 0.27 27.25 -19.95
N LYS A 127 0.92 27.27 -21.11
CA LYS A 127 0.65 28.29 -22.14
C LYS A 127 -0.54 27.87 -23.01
N LYS A 128 -1.63 28.63 -22.96
CA LYS A 128 -2.83 28.39 -23.75
C LYS A 128 -3.24 29.66 -24.51
N ARG A 129 -3.34 29.60 -25.83
CA ARG A 129 -3.72 30.73 -26.69
C ARG A 129 -2.92 32.03 -26.40
N GLY A 130 -1.61 31.90 -26.26
CA GLY A 130 -0.70 33.06 -26.01
C GLY A 130 -0.67 33.56 -24.56
N LYS A 131 -1.52 33.06 -23.66
CA LYS A 131 -1.56 33.41 -22.23
C LYS A 131 -1.07 32.26 -21.37
N ILE A 132 -0.41 32.58 -20.26
CA ILE A 132 -0.04 31.62 -19.23
C ILE A 132 -1.21 31.54 -18.24
N ILE A 133 -1.66 30.33 -17.98
CA ILE A 133 -2.69 29.99 -16.99
C ILE A 133 -2.14 28.98 -16.00
N GLY A 134 -2.66 28.98 -14.78
CA GLY A 134 -2.39 27.93 -13.79
C GLY A 134 -3.38 26.78 -13.96
N ILE A 135 -2.88 25.55 -13.85
CA ILE A 135 -3.70 24.36 -13.69
C ILE A 135 -3.41 23.82 -12.28
N ASP A 136 -4.44 23.64 -11.48
CA ASP A 136 -4.33 22.96 -10.19
C ASP A 136 -3.97 21.48 -10.41
N CYS A 137 -2.83 21.04 -9.87
CA CYS A 137 -2.33 19.68 -10.08
C CYS A 137 -3.21 18.61 -9.43
N GLN A 138 -4.10 18.98 -8.50
CA GLN A 138 -4.97 18.05 -7.79
C GLN A 138 -6.33 17.91 -8.47
N SER A 139 -6.96 19.03 -8.85
CA SER A 139 -8.26 19.04 -9.49
C SER A 139 -8.22 19.02 -11.01
N LEU A 140 -7.07 19.31 -11.60
CA LEU A 140 -6.82 19.51 -13.03
C LEU A 140 -7.65 20.66 -13.64
N GLU A 141 -8.16 21.55 -12.79
CA GLU A 141 -8.96 22.70 -13.23
C GLU A 141 -8.11 23.94 -13.45
N PRO A 142 -8.44 24.78 -14.44
CA PRO A 142 -7.77 26.06 -14.63
C PRO A 142 -8.01 27.01 -13.46
N ILE A 143 -6.96 27.66 -13.00
CA ILE A 143 -7.00 28.67 -11.94
C ILE A 143 -6.50 30.01 -12.45
N ALA A 144 -7.23 31.07 -12.12
CA ALA A 144 -6.75 32.42 -12.33
C ALA A 144 -5.65 32.77 -11.32
N LEU A 145 -4.48 33.15 -11.83
CA LEU A 145 -3.33 33.52 -11.00
C LEU A 145 -3.29 35.02 -10.77
N PRO A 146 -3.04 35.49 -9.54
CA PRO A 146 -2.97 36.93 -9.22
C PRO A 146 -1.62 37.57 -9.59
N PHE A 147 -0.93 37.01 -10.59
CA PHE A 147 0.40 37.49 -11.03
C PHE A 147 0.34 38.08 -12.45
N SER A 148 1.28 38.98 -12.76
CA SER A 148 1.40 39.51 -14.10
C SER A 148 1.88 38.44 -15.10
N GLN A 149 1.44 38.51 -16.34
CA GLN A 149 1.91 37.59 -17.39
C GLN A 149 3.43 37.67 -17.57
N LYS A 150 4.01 38.90 -17.42
CA LYS A 150 5.44 39.11 -17.52
C LYS A 150 6.20 38.33 -16.45
N SER A 151 5.77 38.38 -15.20
CA SER A 151 6.38 37.62 -14.09
C SER A 151 6.26 36.10 -14.29
N LEU A 152 5.14 35.62 -14.85
CA LEU A 152 4.95 34.19 -15.11
C LEU A 152 5.81 33.68 -16.28
N LEU A 153 6.18 34.56 -17.25
CA LEU A 153 7.08 34.20 -18.36
C LEU A 153 8.53 33.98 -17.93
N GLU A 154 8.93 34.50 -16.75
CA GLU A 154 10.27 34.28 -16.17
C GLU A 154 10.44 32.87 -15.59
N LEU A 155 9.33 32.13 -15.37
CA LEU A 155 9.35 30.78 -14.84
C LEU A 155 9.53 29.76 -15.97
N PRO A 156 10.13 28.59 -15.67
CA PRO A 156 10.29 27.51 -16.65
C PRO A 156 8.95 27.10 -17.29
N LYS A 157 9.02 26.60 -18.52
CA LYS A 157 7.85 26.02 -19.18
C LYS A 157 7.32 24.84 -18.35
N TYR A 158 6.00 24.76 -18.15
CA TYR A 158 5.34 23.80 -17.27
C TYR A 158 5.88 23.80 -15.82
N CYS A 159 6.26 24.98 -15.32
CA CYS A 159 6.71 25.15 -13.93
C CYS A 159 5.61 24.71 -12.95
N VAL A 160 5.99 23.88 -11.97
CA VAL A 160 5.14 23.49 -10.86
C VAL A 160 5.62 24.18 -9.59
N PHE A 161 4.71 24.81 -8.87
CA PHE A 161 5.00 25.53 -7.63
C PHE A 161 3.83 25.49 -6.66
N GLU A 162 4.11 25.76 -5.40
CA GLU A 162 3.12 25.96 -4.36
C GLU A 162 2.62 27.41 -4.39
N LEU A 163 1.30 27.58 -4.62
CA LEU A 163 0.62 28.87 -4.48
C LEU A 163 0.19 29.05 -3.03
N GLU A 164 0.91 29.87 -2.28
CA GLU A 164 0.57 30.20 -0.89
C GLU A 164 -0.37 31.42 -0.85
N ARG A 165 -1.46 31.31 -0.05
CA ARG A 165 -2.41 32.40 0.15
C ARG A 165 -2.23 32.98 1.55
N GLY A 166 -1.94 34.27 1.65
CA GLY A 166 -1.84 34.98 2.92
C GLY A 166 -3.19 35.26 3.53
N GLY A 167 -3.36 34.92 4.81
CA GLY A 167 -4.44 35.47 5.62
C GLY A 167 -4.23 36.98 5.85
N LYS A 168 -5.31 37.73 6.11
CA LYS A 168 -5.32 39.20 6.26
C LYS A 168 -4.31 39.80 7.27
N ASN A 169 -3.65 39.00 8.09
CA ASN A 169 -2.76 39.42 9.18
C ASN A 169 -1.29 39.00 9.06
N ASN A 170 -0.87 38.31 8.03
CA ASN A 170 0.56 38.04 7.85
C ASN A 170 1.14 39.12 6.92
N GLY A 171 1.97 39.99 7.48
CA GLY A 171 2.75 40.99 6.75
C GLY A 171 3.71 40.37 5.75
N LEU A 172 3.15 39.86 4.66
CA LEU A 172 3.88 39.32 3.52
C LEU A 172 4.63 40.47 2.86
N LYS A 173 5.96 40.50 3.07
CA LYS A 173 6.82 41.42 2.37
C LYS A 173 6.60 41.26 0.87
N SER A 174 6.47 42.38 0.16
CA SER A 174 6.32 42.45 -1.30
C SER A 174 7.55 41.83 -1.99
N GLY A 175 7.45 40.60 -2.42
CA GLY A 175 8.45 39.97 -3.28
C GLY A 175 8.04 40.02 -4.75
N ARG A 176 8.98 39.73 -5.66
CA ARG A 176 8.81 39.77 -7.13
C ARG A 176 7.60 38.96 -7.63
N TYR A 177 7.14 37.94 -6.85
CA TYR A 177 6.02 37.07 -7.15
C TYR A 177 4.93 37.16 -6.07
N SER A 178 4.61 38.34 -5.60
CA SER A 178 3.50 38.58 -4.67
C SER A 178 2.44 39.47 -5.31
N GLY A 179 1.20 39.13 -5.21
CA GLY A 179 0.06 39.88 -5.73
C GLY A 179 -1.27 39.37 -5.18
N GLY A 180 -2.21 40.32 -4.93
CA GLY A 180 -3.58 39.92 -4.53
C GLY A 180 -3.71 39.09 -3.27
N GLY A 181 -2.75 39.16 -2.33
CA GLY A 181 -2.74 38.32 -1.13
C GLY A 181 -2.25 36.87 -1.32
N ALA A 182 -1.59 36.60 -2.46
CA ALA A 182 -0.96 35.30 -2.74
C ALA A 182 0.51 35.49 -3.14
N ARG A 183 1.33 34.45 -2.90
CA ARG A 183 2.73 34.38 -3.32
C ARG A 183 3.06 33.01 -3.91
N ILE A 184 4.09 32.97 -4.75
CA ILE A 184 4.73 31.71 -5.13
C ILE A 184 5.60 31.27 -3.94
N GLY A 185 5.31 30.13 -3.39
CA GLY A 185 6.09 29.49 -2.34
C GLY A 185 7.22 28.65 -2.94
N ARG A 186 7.32 27.37 -2.57
CA ARG A 186 8.31 26.44 -3.11
C ARG A 186 8.07 26.18 -4.60
N ILE A 187 9.08 26.38 -5.43
CA ILE A 187 9.11 25.96 -6.83
C ILE A 187 9.67 24.53 -6.86
N LEU A 188 8.89 23.58 -7.39
CA LEU A 188 9.30 22.19 -7.50
C LEU A 188 10.15 21.92 -8.75
N GLY A 189 9.93 22.68 -9.82
CA GLY A 189 10.65 22.55 -11.08
C GLY A 189 9.74 22.54 -12.30
N SER A 190 10.23 22.05 -13.43
CA SER A 190 9.44 21.85 -14.64
C SER A 190 8.84 20.46 -14.70
N LEU A 191 7.56 20.35 -15.06
CA LEU A 191 6.90 19.06 -15.26
C LEU A 191 7.53 18.23 -16.41
N LEU A 192 8.35 18.86 -17.27
CA LEU A 192 9.11 18.15 -18.31
C LEU A 192 10.31 17.35 -17.73
N ASP A 193 10.76 17.69 -16.52
CA ASP A 193 11.85 17.00 -15.83
C ASP A 193 11.30 15.78 -15.07
N PRO A 194 11.74 14.52 -15.35
CA PRO A 194 11.35 13.33 -14.61
C PRO A 194 11.69 13.36 -13.11
N GLY A 195 12.72 14.12 -12.72
CA GLY A 195 13.15 14.26 -11.33
C GLY A 195 12.15 14.99 -10.42
N ILE A 196 11.19 15.74 -10.98
CA ILE A 196 10.16 16.42 -10.19
C ILE A 196 9.08 15.48 -9.63
N ASP A 197 8.90 14.29 -10.20
CA ASP A 197 7.74 13.42 -9.92
C ASP A 197 7.59 13.09 -8.43
N GLU A 198 8.68 12.80 -7.75
CA GLU A 198 8.67 12.52 -6.30
C GLU A 198 8.22 13.74 -5.51
N GLY A 199 8.89 14.88 -5.70
CA GLY A 199 8.57 16.12 -5.01
C GLY A 199 7.13 16.56 -5.26
N LEU A 200 6.61 16.37 -6.47
CA LEU A 200 5.23 16.65 -6.82
C LEU A 200 4.25 15.77 -6.06
N ILE A 201 4.51 14.47 -5.98
CA ILE A 201 3.63 13.53 -5.28
C ILE A 201 3.67 13.77 -3.78
N LEU A 202 4.85 13.95 -3.20
CA LEU A 202 4.99 14.30 -1.78
C LEU A 202 4.18 15.56 -1.44
N ALA A 203 4.31 16.60 -2.25
CA ALA A 203 3.58 17.84 -2.06
C ALA A 203 2.06 17.66 -2.23
N LYS A 204 1.59 16.90 -3.24
CA LYS A 204 0.16 16.59 -3.44
C LYS A 204 -0.43 15.86 -2.25
N HIS A 205 0.30 14.91 -1.68
CA HIS A 205 -0.13 14.09 -0.54
C HIS A 205 0.28 14.68 0.81
N ARG A 206 0.84 15.90 0.82
CA ARG A 206 1.27 16.62 2.03
C ARG A 206 2.16 15.75 2.91
N ARG A 207 3.11 15.08 2.26
CA ARG A 207 4.13 14.28 2.92
C ARG A 207 5.44 15.06 2.92
N GLU A 208 5.94 15.41 4.10
CA GLU A 208 7.26 15.99 4.23
C GLU A 208 8.33 14.91 3.99
N ALA A 209 9.34 15.21 3.17
CA ALA A 209 10.46 14.30 2.93
C ALA A 209 11.30 14.14 4.20
N GLU A 210 11.58 15.25 4.87
CA GLU A 210 12.43 15.32 6.05
C GLU A 210 11.63 15.19 7.36
N PHE A 211 12.34 14.88 8.43
CA PHE A 211 11.80 14.87 9.78
C PHE A 211 12.12 16.18 10.51
N PRO A 212 11.27 16.63 11.45
CA PRO A 212 11.60 17.77 12.32
C PRO A 212 12.90 17.53 13.11
N SER A 213 13.70 18.57 13.36
CA SER A 213 14.99 18.49 14.07
C SER A 213 14.85 17.81 15.43
N ALA A 214 13.83 18.16 16.23
CA ALA A 214 13.57 17.54 17.52
C ALA A 214 13.33 16.01 17.42
N CYS A 215 12.78 15.53 16.30
CA CYS A 215 12.58 14.11 16.02
C CYS A 215 13.92 13.43 15.73
N LEU A 216 14.79 14.08 14.93
CA LEU A 216 16.11 13.57 14.58
C LEU A 216 17.06 13.57 15.78
N GLU A 217 17.02 14.61 16.60
CA GLU A 217 17.80 14.69 17.85
C GLU A 217 17.43 13.59 18.84
N LEU A 218 16.11 13.35 19.03
CA LEU A 218 15.65 12.27 19.89
C LEU A 218 16.06 10.90 19.35
N ALA A 219 15.97 10.68 18.03
CA ALA A 219 16.41 9.43 17.41
C ALA A 219 17.90 9.15 17.65
N LYS A 220 18.75 10.18 17.48
CA LYS A 220 20.20 10.09 17.73
C LYS A 220 20.54 9.82 19.20
N SER A 221 19.77 10.38 20.14
CA SER A 221 20.02 10.13 21.56
C SER A 221 19.85 8.67 21.95
N TYR A 222 18.94 7.93 21.30
CA TYR A 222 18.81 6.49 21.50
C TYR A 222 19.94 5.69 20.87
N GLU A 223 20.45 6.12 19.71
CA GLU A 223 21.54 5.40 19.03
C GLU A 223 22.82 5.36 19.88
N SER A 224 23.19 6.47 20.52
CA SER A 224 24.35 6.54 21.40
C SER A 224 24.20 5.68 22.67
N ILE A 225 22.98 5.55 23.20
CA ILE A 225 22.71 4.82 24.43
C ILE A 225 22.60 3.30 24.17
N SER A 226 21.98 2.89 23.06
CA SER A 226 21.61 1.49 22.81
C SER A 226 22.79 0.61 22.39
N HIS A 227 23.75 1.14 21.65
CA HIS A 227 24.90 0.35 21.21
C HIS A 227 25.80 -0.07 22.38
N ASP A 228 26.07 0.83 23.31
CA ASP A 228 26.91 0.53 24.47
C ASP A 228 26.21 -0.39 25.48
N ARG A 229 24.91 -0.27 25.66
CA ARG A 229 24.14 -1.03 26.65
C ARG A 229 23.78 -2.44 26.22
N LEU A 230 23.34 -2.64 24.97
CA LEU A 230 22.99 -3.98 24.47
C LEU A 230 24.22 -4.88 24.28
N SER A 231 25.40 -4.29 24.01
CA SER A 231 26.65 -5.03 23.91
C SER A 231 27.22 -5.47 25.29
N GLN A 232 26.85 -4.78 26.37
CA GLN A 232 27.32 -5.05 27.73
C GLN A 232 26.48 -6.11 28.47
N ILE A 233 25.28 -6.46 27.99
CA ILE A 233 24.46 -7.52 28.59
C ILE A 233 25.07 -8.87 28.20
N ALA A 234 25.74 -9.53 29.16
CA ALA A 234 26.31 -10.87 28.94
C ALA A 234 25.20 -11.91 28.69
N PRO A 235 25.44 -12.93 27.85
CA PRO A 235 24.49 -14.02 27.66
C PRO A 235 24.26 -14.75 29.01
N GLY A 236 23.01 -14.75 29.47
CA GLY A 236 22.58 -15.41 30.70
C GLY A 236 22.43 -14.50 31.92
N GLU A 237 22.80 -13.23 31.89
CA GLU A 237 22.47 -12.28 32.94
C GLU A 237 20.99 -11.90 32.87
N GLN A 238 20.20 -12.49 33.77
CA GLN A 238 18.80 -12.10 33.99
C GLN A 238 18.82 -10.89 34.94
N GLU A 239 18.08 -9.83 34.50
CA GLU A 239 17.78 -8.63 35.30
C GLU A 239 18.88 -7.57 35.39
N SER A 240 18.93 -6.70 34.35
CA SER A 240 19.36 -5.34 34.59
C SER A 240 18.14 -4.52 35.06
N GLN A 241 18.26 -3.68 36.06
CA GLN A 241 17.18 -2.83 36.64
C GLN A 241 16.60 -1.87 35.61
N GLU A 242 17.18 -1.71 34.46
CA GLU A 242 16.82 -0.72 33.43
C GLU A 242 15.96 -1.27 32.27
N TYR A 243 16.09 -2.58 31.95
CA TYR A 243 15.19 -3.28 31.04
C TYR A 243 14.46 -4.37 31.82
N PRO A 244 13.13 -4.24 32.04
CA PRO A 244 12.39 -5.27 32.77
C PRO A 244 12.59 -6.62 32.09
N ALA A 245 12.82 -7.67 32.87
CA ALA A 245 13.14 -9.04 32.51
C ALA A 245 12.77 -9.47 31.08
N ARG A 246 13.64 -9.16 30.10
CA ARG A 246 13.52 -9.66 28.74
C ARG A 246 14.08 -11.06 28.65
N LYS A 247 13.40 -11.95 27.93
CA LYS A 247 13.91 -13.30 27.70
C LYS A 247 15.10 -13.25 26.76
N ASP A 248 16.21 -13.84 27.15
CA ASP A 248 17.38 -13.97 26.28
C ASP A 248 17.18 -15.13 25.29
N LEU A 249 17.15 -14.81 24.01
CA LEU A 249 17.01 -15.75 22.88
C LEU A 249 18.12 -15.55 21.85
N ARG A 250 19.28 -14.97 22.25
CA ARG A 250 20.40 -14.73 21.34
C ARG A 250 21.09 -16.03 20.89
N ASP A 251 20.82 -17.14 21.57
CA ASP A 251 21.25 -18.48 21.20
C ASP A 251 20.45 -19.11 20.05
N LYS A 252 19.27 -18.57 19.75
CA LYS A 252 18.40 -19.07 18.70
C LYS A 252 18.73 -18.41 17.34
N PRO A 253 18.94 -19.21 16.29
CA PRO A 253 19.36 -18.71 14.99
C PRO A 253 18.18 -18.13 14.20
N PHE A 254 17.64 -17.00 14.67
CA PHE A 254 16.65 -16.24 13.92
C PHE A 254 17.21 -15.76 12.59
N ILE A 255 16.35 -15.68 11.59
CA ILE A 255 16.67 -15.06 10.28
C ILE A 255 15.55 -14.12 9.86
N THR A 256 15.90 -13.09 9.11
CA THR A 256 14.93 -12.29 8.36
C THR A 256 14.88 -12.73 6.90
N ILE A 257 13.71 -12.60 6.25
CA ILE A 257 13.52 -12.93 4.83
C ILE A 257 12.79 -11.76 4.17
N ASP A 258 13.51 -10.97 3.38
CA ASP A 258 13.06 -9.70 2.81
C ASP A 258 13.46 -9.56 1.35
N PRO A 259 13.02 -8.50 0.63
CA PRO A 259 13.66 -8.11 -0.63
C PRO A 259 15.15 -7.83 -0.44
N SER A 260 15.97 -8.10 -1.47
CA SER A 260 17.44 -7.99 -1.40
C SER A 260 17.96 -6.58 -1.05
N ASP A 261 17.16 -5.54 -1.30
CA ASP A 261 17.46 -4.13 -1.03
C ASP A 261 16.83 -3.58 0.25
N ALA A 262 16.09 -4.42 1.01
CA ALA A 262 15.48 -4.03 2.27
C ALA A 262 16.52 -3.66 3.33
N LYS A 263 16.23 -2.62 4.11
CA LYS A 263 17.06 -2.13 5.21
C LYS A 263 16.31 -2.08 6.55
N ASP A 264 14.99 -2.16 6.51
CA ASP A 264 14.06 -2.05 7.63
C ASP A 264 13.40 -3.42 7.89
N HIS A 265 14.18 -4.33 8.47
CA HIS A 265 13.75 -5.68 8.80
C HIS A 265 12.85 -5.65 10.05
N ASP A 266 11.53 -5.73 9.84
CA ASP A 266 10.51 -5.70 10.89
C ASP A 266 10.42 -7.03 11.65
N ASP A 267 10.63 -8.17 10.97
CA ASP A 267 10.37 -9.51 11.47
C ASP A 267 11.51 -10.48 11.22
N ALA A 268 11.67 -11.41 12.16
CA ALA A 268 12.58 -12.53 12.07
C ALA A 268 11.89 -13.81 12.56
N ILE A 269 12.21 -14.93 11.94
CA ILE A 269 11.62 -16.22 12.25
C ILE A 269 12.68 -17.27 12.59
N PHE A 270 12.28 -18.24 13.41
CA PHE A 270 13.05 -19.47 13.66
C PHE A 270 12.09 -20.63 13.89
N TRP A 271 12.35 -21.79 13.26
CA TRP A 271 11.64 -23.02 13.48
C TRP A 271 12.49 -24.03 14.25
N GLU A 272 12.04 -24.39 15.45
CA GLU A 272 12.66 -25.39 16.29
C GLU A 272 12.00 -26.75 16.07
N GLN A 273 12.68 -27.62 15.32
CA GLN A 273 12.14 -28.91 14.87
C GLN A 273 11.82 -29.86 16.02
N ASP A 274 12.71 -29.99 17.02
CA ASP A 274 12.57 -30.93 18.13
C ASP A 274 11.32 -30.66 18.97
N SER A 275 11.07 -29.40 19.31
CA SER A 275 9.89 -28.96 20.08
C SER A 275 8.66 -28.67 19.21
N HIS A 276 8.80 -28.65 17.91
CA HIS A 276 7.77 -28.29 16.93
C HIS A 276 7.24 -26.88 17.21
N THR A 277 8.13 -25.94 17.42
CA THR A 277 7.85 -24.57 17.84
C THR A 277 8.33 -23.55 16.82
N LEU A 278 7.42 -22.69 16.38
CA LEU A 278 7.74 -21.50 15.58
C LEU A 278 7.97 -20.32 16.51
N TYR A 279 9.07 -19.63 16.33
CA TYR A 279 9.33 -18.34 16.93
C TYR A 279 9.19 -17.25 15.87
N VAL A 280 8.35 -16.25 16.16
CA VAL A 280 8.15 -15.05 15.32
C VAL A 280 8.54 -13.85 16.17
N ALA A 281 9.67 -13.24 15.85
CA ALA A 281 10.20 -12.07 16.53
C ALA A 281 9.91 -10.82 15.71
N ILE A 282 9.32 -9.82 16.34
CA ILE A 282 8.99 -8.52 15.72
C ILE A 282 9.77 -7.42 16.44
N ALA A 283 10.37 -6.51 15.70
CA ALA A 283 11.11 -5.38 16.24
C ALA A 283 10.29 -4.60 17.27
N ASP A 284 10.84 -4.41 18.50
CA ASP A 284 10.13 -3.69 19.57
C ASP A 284 10.28 -2.18 19.43
N VAL A 285 9.68 -1.62 18.37
CA VAL A 285 9.67 -0.18 18.09
C VAL A 285 9.05 0.62 19.23
N SER A 286 8.14 0.02 19.98
CA SER A 286 7.43 0.68 21.08
C SER A 286 8.35 1.03 22.27
N GLU A 287 9.53 0.44 22.33
CA GLU A 287 10.54 0.78 23.33
C GLU A 287 11.16 2.16 23.07
N TYR A 288 11.38 2.50 21.82
CA TYR A 288 12.01 3.74 21.38
C TYR A 288 11.01 4.87 21.12
N VAL A 289 9.80 4.52 20.66
CA VAL A 289 8.77 5.49 20.28
C VAL A 289 7.71 5.55 21.38
N ALA A 290 8.02 6.28 22.45
CA ALA A 290 7.08 6.49 23.54
C ALA A 290 5.93 7.44 23.14
N PRO A 291 4.70 7.25 23.67
CA PRO A 291 3.54 8.11 23.35
C PRO A 291 3.81 9.59 23.60
N ASN A 292 3.32 10.45 22.68
CA ASN A 292 3.41 11.91 22.72
C ASN A 292 4.83 12.52 22.63
N THR A 293 5.86 11.72 22.33
CA THR A 293 7.20 12.23 22.01
C THR A 293 7.26 12.84 20.59
N ALA A 294 8.37 13.49 20.25
CA ALA A 294 8.59 14.02 18.90
C ALA A 294 8.57 12.90 17.84
N LEU A 295 9.12 11.73 18.17
CA LEU A 295 9.09 10.53 17.32
C LEU A 295 7.66 10.02 17.11
N ASP A 296 6.88 9.92 18.20
CA ASP A 296 5.49 9.48 18.13
C ASP A 296 4.62 10.44 17.30
N ASN A 297 4.81 11.74 17.48
CA ASN A 297 4.08 12.75 16.72
C ASN A 297 4.41 12.66 15.22
N ALA A 298 5.68 12.47 14.86
CA ALA A 298 6.08 12.29 13.47
C ALA A 298 5.54 10.98 12.87
N ALA A 299 5.63 9.88 13.60
CA ALA A 299 5.08 8.58 13.19
C ALA A 299 3.56 8.64 13.01
N ARG A 300 2.87 9.29 13.93
CA ARG A 300 1.41 9.49 13.90
C ARG A 300 0.96 10.37 12.73
N GLU A 301 1.70 11.40 12.38
CA GLU A 301 1.40 12.25 11.22
C GLU A 301 1.60 11.49 9.91
N ARG A 302 2.66 10.69 9.84
CA ARG A 302 3.00 9.87 8.67
C ARG A 302 2.11 8.63 8.54
N CYS A 303 1.77 7.97 9.62
CA CYS A 303 1.04 6.72 9.77
C CYS A 303 1.72 5.49 9.14
N PHE A 304 2.31 5.64 7.96
CA PHE A 304 2.94 4.55 7.19
C PHE A 304 4.21 5.05 6.50
N SER A 305 5.13 4.15 6.17
CA SER A 305 6.17 4.39 5.18
C SER A 305 5.55 4.47 3.78
N LEU A 306 6.14 5.25 2.89
CA LEU A 306 5.75 5.38 1.49
C LEU A 306 6.89 4.84 0.62
N TYR A 307 6.59 3.88 -0.24
CA TYR A 307 7.59 3.20 -1.07
C TYR A 307 7.43 3.58 -2.54
N PHE A 308 8.50 4.14 -3.12
CA PHE A 308 8.68 4.22 -4.55
C PHE A 308 9.70 3.17 -5.01
N PRO A 309 9.76 2.81 -6.28
CA PRO A 309 10.61 1.72 -6.75
C PRO A 309 12.10 1.84 -6.38
N HIS A 310 12.60 3.05 -6.18
CA HIS A 310 14.02 3.34 -5.92
C HIS A 310 14.28 4.04 -4.58
N ILE A 311 13.23 4.48 -3.86
CA ILE A 311 13.37 5.21 -2.60
C ILE A 311 12.20 4.94 -1.64
N CYS A 312 12.49 4.88 -0.35
CA CYS A 312 11.50 4.83 0.72
C CYS A 312 11.47 6.15 1.49
N TYR A 313 10.28 6.68 1.73
CA TYR A 313 10.02 7.77 2.67
C TYR A 313 9.46 7.18 3.96
N PRO A 314 10.32 6.87 4.95
CA PRO A 314 9.95 6.04 6.08
C PRO A 314 9.00 6.74 7.06
N MET A 315 8.29 5.94 7.85
CA MET A 315 7.47 6.42 8.97
C MET A 315 8.31 6.97 10.11
N LEU A 316 9.44 6.36 10.37
CA LEU A 316 10.41 6.72 11.42
C LEU A 316 11.75 7.16 10.81
N PRO A 317 12.55 8.01 11.49
CA PRO A 317 13.90 8.35 11.04
C PRO A 317 14.77 7.11 10.77
N ASN A 318 15.70 7.20 9.81
CA ASN A 318 16.57 6.08 9.40
C ASN A 318 17.39 5.52 10.55
N ALA A 319 17.80 6.35 11.52
CA ALA A 319 18.48 5.92 12.74
C ALA A 319 17.68 4.87 13.53
N LEU A 320 16.35 4.96 13.48
CA LEU A 320 15.45 3.95 14.07
C LEU A 320 15.10 2.87 13.06
N SER A 321 14.55 3.23 11.91
CA SER A 321 13.96 2.27 10.97
C SER A 321 14.97 1.34 10.32
N GLN A 322 16.20 1.81 10.07
CA GLN A 322 17.24 1.04 9.38
C GLN A 322 18.39 0.59 10.30
N SER A 323 18.44 1.08 11.55
CA SER A 323 19.50 0.78 12.49
C SER A 323 18.95 0.16 13.79
N LEU A 324 18.47 0.98 14.73
CA LEU A 324 18.12 0.52 16.08
C LEU A 324 17.01 -0.53 16.10
N CYS A 325 15.92 -0.28 15.36
CA CYS A 325 14.77 -1.18 15.32
C CYS A 325 14.95 -2.34 14.34
N SER A 326 15.64 -2.12 13.21
CA SER A 326 15.83 -3.15 12.19
C SER A 326 16.53 -4.38 12.73
N LEU A 327 15.97 -5.56 12.50
CA LEU A 327 16.49 -6.85 12.96
C LEU A 327 17.66 -7.31 12.09
N ARG A 328 18.76 -6.57 12.17
CA ARG A 328 19.98 -6.81 11.39
C ARG A 328 20.76 -8.00 11.91
N ALA A 329 21.34 -8.77 10.99
CA ALA A 329 22.14 -9.93 11.32
C ALA A 329 23.35 -9.57 12.20
N ASN A 330 23.69 -10.45 13.13
CA ASN A 330 24.80 -10.34 14.08
C ASN A 330 24.73 -9.14 15.03
N GLU A 331 23.59 -8.48 15.16
CA GLU A 331 23.35 -7.40 16.11
C GLU A 331 22.31 -7.82 17.15
N SER A 332 22.55 -7.51 18.42
CA SER A 332 21.54 -7.73 19.47
C SER A 332 20.40 -6.72 19.34
N LYS A 333 19.16 -7.21 19.30
CA LYS A 333 17.95 -6.42 19.03
C LYS A 333 16.85 -6.72 20.03
N LEU A 334 16.08 -5.67 20.37
CA LEU A 334 14.88 -5.78 21.19
C LEU A 334 13.72 -6.25 20.31
N ALA A 335 13.01 -7.29 20.75
CA ALA A 335 11.89 -7.84 20.02
C ALA A 335 10.72 -8.21 20.94
N LEU A 336 9.51 -8.21 20.37
CA LEU A 336 8.37 -8.93 20.89
C LEU A 336 8.28 -10.27 20.17
N VAL A 337 8.25 -11.37 20.91
CA VAL A 337 8.35 -12.71 20.35
C VAL A 337 7.08 -13.50 20.64
N TRP A 338 6.45 -14.00 19.59
CA TRP A 338 5.51 -15.10 19.67
C TRP A 338 6.24 -16.44 19.60
N GLU A 339 6.20 -17.24 20.68
CA GLU A 339 6.63 -18.65 20.76
C GLU A 339 5.38 -19.50 20.54
N ILE A 340 5.29 -20.19 19.41
CA ILE A 340 4.08 -20.87 18.94
C ILE A 340 4.35 -22.36 18.81
N ARG A 341 3.90 -23.15 19.76
CA ARG A 341 4.01 -24.60 19.70
C ARG A 341 2.88 -25.17 18.87
N LEU A 342 3.22 -25.85 17.76
CA LEU A 342 2.27 -26.44 16.83
C LEU A 342 2.03 -27.92 17.12
N HIS A 343 0.84 -28.39 16.81
CA HIS A 343 0.51 -29.83 16.86
C HIS A 343 1.21 -30.58 15.73
N ARG A 344 1.89 -31.69 16.03
CA ARG A 344 2.77 -32.41 15.07
C ARG A 344 2.08 -32.91 13.81
N ARG A 345 0.77 -33.18 13.85
CA ARG A 345 -0.01 -33.72 12.73
C ARG A 345 -0.89 -32.67 12.06
N THR A 346 -1.58 -31.84 12.87
CA THR A 346 -2.53 -30.86 12.33
C THR A 346 -1.91 -29.50 12.09
N HIS A 347 -0.71 -29.23 12.64
CA HIS A 347 0.03 -27.96 12.63
C HIS A 347 -0.76 -26.76 13.20
N GLU A 348 -1.82 -27.04 13.97
CA GLU A 348 -2.57 -26.00 14.68
C GLU A 348 -1.82 -25.54 15.93
N PRO A 349 -1.90 -24.26 16.30
CA PRO A 349 -1.31 -23.77 17.54
C PRO A 349 -1.91 -24.49 18.75
N LEU A 350 -1.08 -25.14 19.58
CA LEU A 350 -1.47 -25.76 20.86
C LEU A 350 -1.35 -24.78 22.01
N GLU A 351 -0.20 -24.13 22.08
CA GLU A 351 0.14 -23.11 23.06
C GLU A 351 0.96 -22.03 22.40
N SER A 352 0.63 -20.77 22.70
CA SER A 352 1.33 -19.62 22.16
C SER A 352 1.65 -18.65 23.29
N LYS A 353 2.88 -18.15 23.32
CA LYS A 353 3.36 -17.23 24.34
C LYS A 353 3.89 -15.97 23.70
N LEU A 354 3.47 -14.81 24.20
CA LEU A 354 4.01 -13.51 23.81
C LEU A 354 4.81 -12.92 24.97
N TYR A 355 6.02 -12.50 24.69
CA TYR A 355 6.92 -11.88 25.67
C TYR A 355 7.93 -10.93 25.00
N GLU A 356 8.51 -10.06 25.79
CA GLU A 356 9.65 -9.22 25.40
C GLU A 356 10.94 -10.06 25.42
N ALA A 357 11.77 -9.92 24.38
CA ALA A 357 13.01 -10.69 24.25
C ALA A 357 14.18 -9.86 23.72
N LEU A 358 15.38 -10.40 23.92
CA LEU A 358 16.61 -10.01 23.26
C LEU A 358 17.00 -11.11 22.28
N ILE A 359 17.19 -10.76 21.01
CA ILE A 359 17.55 -11.70 19.93
C ILE A 359 18.80 -11.21 19.20
N THR A 360 19.51 -12.14 18.55
CA THR A 360 20.58 -11.81 17.60
C THR A 360 20.30 -12.60 16.32
N PRO A 361 19.70 -11.99 15.28
CA PRO A 361 19.50 -12.69 14.02
C PRO A 361 20.81 -13.18 13.44
N SER A 362 20.85 -14.42 12.95
CA SER A 362 22.06 -15.04 12.39
C SER A 362 22.31 -14.66 10.93
N ALA A 363 21.24 -14.30 10.20
CA ALA A 363 21.32 -13.89 8.80
C ALA A 363 20.13 -13.03 8.39
N ASN A 364 20.37 -12.12 7.42
CA ASN A 364 19.34 -11.48 6.62
C ASN A 364 19.43 -12.09 5.21
N ILE A 365 18.40 -12.76 4.74
CA ILE A 365 18.41 -13.44 3.44
C ILE A 365 17.29 -12.91 2.54
N SER A 366 17.51 -12.98 1.22
CA SER A 366 16.48 -12.59 0.27
C SER A 366 15.44 -13.70 0.05
N TYR A 367 14.24 -13.32 -0.46
CA TYR A 367 13.23 -14.30 -0.87
C TYR A 367 13.76 -15.32 -1.88
N GLU A 368 14.66 -14.92 -2.77
CA GLU A 368 15.28 -15.78 -3.77
C GLU A 368 16.22 -16.78 -3.13
N GLN A 369 17.07 -16.32 -2.18
CA GLN A 369 17.97 -17.19 -1.41
C GLN A 369 17.16 -18.21 -0.59
N ALA A 370 16.13 -17.74 0.14
CA ALA A 370 15.25 -18.62 0.91
C ALA A 370 14.56 -19.67 0.03
N SER A 371 14.06 -19.30 -1.17
CA SER A 371 13.44 -20.22 -2.12
C SER A 371 14.44 -21.27 -2.62
N THR A 372 15.69 -20.89 -2.85
CA THR A 372 16.76 -21.81 -3.25
C THR A 372 17.06 -22.83 -2.16
N ILE A 373 17.14 -22.40 -0.89
CA ILE A 373 17.37 -23.28 0.26
C ILE A 373 16.19 -24.25 0.43
N ILE A 374 14.94 -23.76 0.34
CA ILE A 374 13.72 -24.59 0.41
C ILE A 374 13.74 -25.67 -0.69
N ALA A 375 14.09 -25.31 -1.91
CA ALA A 375 14.17 -26.27 -3.02
C ALA A 375 15.27 -27.33 -2.83
N LYS A 376 16.42 -26.97 -2.24
CA LYS A 376 17.49 -27.91 -1.89
C LYS A 376 17.06 -28.85 -0.76
N ALA A 377 16.44 -28.32 0.29
CA ALA A 377 15.93 -29.12 1.41
C ALA A 377 14.89 -30.15 0.97
N SER A 378 13.99 -29.80 0.04
CA SER A 378 12.97 -30.70 -0.50
C SER A 378 13.56 -31.87 -1.32
N LYS A 379 14.77 -31.76 -1.83
CA LYS A 379 15.45 -32.82 -2.59
C LYS A 379 16.33 -33.75 -1.73
N SER A 380 16.55 -33.42 -0.45
CA SER A 380 17.42 -34.18 0.46
C SER A 380 16.62 -35.11 1.37
N PRO A 381 16.66 -36.45 1.23
CA PRO A 381 15.79 -37.39 1.96
C PRO A 381 16.09 -37.56 3.46
N LYS A 382 17.15 -36.94 3.99
CA LYS A 382 17.52 -37.06 5.43
C LYS A 382 18.15 -35.76 5.92
N ALA A 383 17.35 -34.91 6.55
CA ALA A 383 17.88 -33.79 7.34
C ALA A 383 18.68 -34.34 8.53
N ARG A 384 20.00 -34.16 8.54
CA ARG A 384 20.85 -34.37 9.71
C ARG A 384 20.59 -33.25 10.72
N LYS A 385 20.58 -33.58 12.02
CA LYS A 385 20.43 -32.61 13.13
C LYS A 385 21.35 -31.39 12.93
N PRO A 386 20.85 -30.16 13.09
CA PRO A 386 21.68 -28.96 12.95
C PRO A 386 22.75 -28.94 14.05
N ARG A 387 23.98 -28.68 13.65
CA ARG A 387 25.13 -28.47 14.56
C ARG A 387 25.15 -26.99 14.91
N ALA A 388 25.13 -26.66 16.19
CA ALA A 388 25.25 -25.28 16.67
C ALA A 388 26.53 -24.63 16.13
N ILE A 389 26.38 -23.55 15.36
CA ILE A 389 27.49 -22.73 14.88
C ILE A 389 27.80 -21.70 15.96
N LYS A 390 29.04 -21.72 16.46
CA LYS A 390 29.56 -20.66 17.33
C LYS A 390 29.73 -19.38 16.52
N ALA A 391 29.17 -18.26 16.98
CA ALA A 391 29.06 -16.93 16.36
C ALA A 391 30.40 -16.23 15.99
N ARG A 392 31.48 -16.97 15.77
CA ARG A 392 32.84 -16.42 15.59
C ARG A 392 33.44 -16.53 14.18
N GLU A 393 32.71 -17.07 13.21
CA GLU A 393 33.31 -17.37 11.89
C GLU A 393 32.63 -16.67 10.66
N LEU A 394 31.85 -15.62 10.88
CA LEU A 394 31.31 -14.81 9.79
C LEU A 394 31.90 -13.41 9.84
N ASP A 395 33.05 -13.26 9.22
CA ASP A 395 33.70 -11.97 9.04
C ASP A 395 32.92 -11.04 8.12
N SER A 396 32.78 -9.77 8.54
CA SER A 396 31.98 -8.73 7.92
C SER A 396 32.69 -8.14 6.68
N GLY A 397 32.57 -8.80 5.55
CA GLY A 397 33.10 -8.24 4.32
C GLY A 397 32.76 -9.08 3.10
N ALA A 398 31.90 -8.54 2.22
CA ALA A 398 31.55 -9.09 0.92
C ALA A 398 30.61 -10.31 0.93
N LEU A 399 29.29 -10.05 1.10
CA LEU A 399 28.24 -11.01 0.73
C LEU A 399 28.02 -11.01 -0.78
N ASP A 400 29.05 -11.41 -1.53
CA ASP A 400 28.92 -11.67 -2.96
C ASP A 400 28.92 -13.19 -3.18
N SER A 401 27.74 -13.71 -3.58
CA SER A 401 27.47 -14.96 -4.30
C SER A 401 27.87 -16.35 -3.76
N ARG A 402 28.39 -16.50 -2.52
CA ARG A 402 28.68 -17.85 -1.96
C ARG A 402 28.32 -17.91 -0.47
N LEU A 403 27.08 -18.34 -0.17
CA LEU A 403 26.80 -18.87 1.18
C LEU A 403 27.72 -20.07 1.40
N ASP A 404 28.56 -20.04 2.41
CA ASP A 404 29.46 -21.13 2.78
C ASP A 404 28.62 -22.39 3.08
N HIS A 405 29.07 -23.58 2.62
CA HIS A 405 28.32 -24.84 2.78
C HIS A 405 27.92 -25.15 4.23
N GLY A 406 28.58 -24.56 5.21
CA GLY A 406 28.27 -24.67 6.63
C GLY A 406 27.04 -23.84 7.04
N ALA A 407 26.88 -22.65 6.49
CA ALA A 407 25.74 -21.74 6.77
C ALA A 407 24.44 -22.24 6.13
N GLU A 408 24.49 -22.78 4.91
CA GLU A 408 23.32 -23.38 4.26
C GLU A 408 22.75 -24.57 5.03
N SER A 409 23.60 -25.39 5.65
CA SER A 409 23.15 -26.55 6.42
C SER A 409 22.37 -26.18 7.69
N SER A 410 22.63 -25.01 8.27
CA SER A 410 21.90 -24.51 9.44
C SER A 410 20.50 -23.98 9.13
N LEU A 411 20.20 -23.70 7.86
CA LEU A 411 18.93 -23.16 7.38
C LEU A 411 18.00 -24.21 6.75
N LEU A 412 18.37 -25.50 6.77
CA LEU A 412 17.55 -26.58 6.19
C LEU A 412 16.17 -26.74 6.85
N TRP A 413 16.00 -26.24 8.08
CA TRP A 413 14.68 -26.17 8.72
C TRP A 413 13.65 -25.35 7.93
N LEU A 414 14.08 -24.44 7.05
CA LEU A 414 13.20 -23.71 6.14
C LEU A 414 12.37 -24.62 5.25
N GLY A 415 12.93 -25.75 4.82
CA GLY A 415 12.21 -26.75 4.01
C GLY A 415 11.05 -27.40 4.77
N GLU A 416 11.26 -27.76 6.04
CA GLU A 416 10.20 -28.32 6.89
C GLU A 416 9.13 -27.26 7.19
N PHE A 417 9.55 -26.05 7.59
CA PHE A 417 8.57 -25.00 7.89
C PHE A 417 7.81 -24.53 6.64
N ALA A 418 8.42 -24.53 5.46
CA ALA A 418 7.73 -24.24 4.20
C ALA A 418 6.60 -25.26 3.92
N HIS A 419 6.82 -26.55 4.24
CA HIS A 419 5.77 -27.56 4.15
C HIS A 419 4.63 -27.29 5.15
N ILE A 420 4.97 -26.98 6.41
CA ILE A 420 4.01 -26.62 7.45
C ILE A 420 3.19 -25.39 7.03
N ALA A 421 3.85 -24.34 6.54
CA ALA A 421 3.22 -23.14 6.03
C ALA A 421 2.21 -23.43 4.91
N GLN A 422 2.56 -24.35 4.00
CA GLN A 422 1.62 -24.77 2.94
C GLN A 422 0.37 -25.49 3.51
N VAL A 423 0.53 -26.31 4.56
CA VAL A 423 -0.61 -26.93 5.24
C VAL A 423 -1.47 -25.89 5.96
N LEU A 424 -0.84 -24.92 6.64
CA LEU A 424 -1.55 -23.82 7.30
C LEU A 424 -2.31 -22.96 6.27
N LYS A 425 -1.69 -22.64 5.14
CA LYS A 425 -2.33 -21.93 4.02
C LYS A 425 -3.56 -22.71 3.53
N THR A 426 -3.42 -24.01 3.29
CA THR A 426 -4.52 -24.84 2.80
C THR A 426 -5.72 -24.81 3.75
N LYS A 427 -5.47 -24.93 5.06
CA LYS A 427 -6.53 -24.82 6.08
C LYS A 427 -7.17 -23.44 6.13
N ARG A 428 -6.36 -22.39 6.12
CA ARG A 428 -6.86 -21.01 6.10
C ARG A 428 -7.79 -20.77 4.91
N LEU A 429 -7.44 -21.31 3.77
CA LEU A 429 -8.22 -21.20 2.55
C LEU A 429 -9.53 -21.99 2.58
N GLU A 430 -9.79 -22.81 3.61
CA GLU A 430 -11.12 -23.37 3.84
C GLU A 430 -12.17 -22.27 4.13
N SER A 431 -11.75 -21.15 4.72
CA SER A 431 -12.61 -20.03 5.09
C SER A 431 -12.21 -18.71 4.40
N GLY A 432 -11.01 -18.61 3.88
CA GLY A 432 -10.46 -17.45 3.18
C GLY A 432 -10.36 -17.66 1.66
N PHE A 433 -9.79 -16.70 0.99
CA PHE A 433 -9.57 -16.73 -0.46
C PHE A 433 -8.09 -16.64 -0.80
N ASP A 434 -7.69 -17.33 -1.86
CA ASP A 434 -6.38 -17.18 -2.50
C ASP A 434 -6.57 -16.49 -3.85
N PHE A 435 -6.09 -15.27 -3.96
CA PHE A 435 -6.18 -14.50 -5.20
C PHE A 435 -4.83 -14.42 -5.90
N TRP A 436 -4.83 -14.77 -7.15
CA TRP A 436 -3.66 -14.61 -7.99
C TRP A 436 -3.58 -13.17 -8.51
N THR A 437 -2.69 -12.39 -7.93
CA THR A 437 -2.36 -11.04 -8.39
C THR A 437 -0.94 -11.01 -8.95
N LYS A 438 -0.71 -10.12 -9.92
CA LYS A 438 0.62 -9.86 -10.47
C LYS A 438 1.23 -8.69 -9.71
N ASP A 439 2.40 -8.91 -9.12
CA ASP A 439 3.19 -7.82 -8.58
C ASP A 439 4.02 -7.19 -9.70
N ILE A 440 3.70 -5.95 -10.04
CA ILE A 440 4.30 -5.21 -11.15
C ILE A 440 5.11 -4.05 -10.57
N THR A 441 6.43 -4.16 -10.68
CA THR A 441 7.37 -3.16 -10.18
C THR A 441 8.10 -2.48 -11.35
N PRO A 442 7.98 -1.15 -11.55
CA PRO A 442 8.77 -0.44 -12.55
C PRO A 442 10.24 -0.34 -12.13
N VAL A 443 11.14 -0.58 -13.08
CA VAL A 443 12.57 -0.33 -12.96
C VAL A 443 12.87 1.00 -13.62
N LEU A 444 13.61 1.84 -12.93
CA LEU A 444 13.97 3.17 -13.41
C LEU A 444 15.46 3.26 -13.72
N ASP A 445 15.80 4.02 -14.77
CA ASP A 445 17.18 4.37 -15.07
C ASP A 445 17.72 5.48 -14.09
N SER A 446 18.98 5.83 -14.22
CA SER A 446 19.64 6.86 -13.41
C SER A 446 19.02 8.27 -13.54
N ALA A 447 18.26 8.51 -14.61
CA ALA A 447 17.50 9.75 -14.84
C ALA A 447 16.05 9.66 -14.34
N GLY A 448 15.67 8.57 -13.69
CA GLY A 448 14.32 8.35 -13.16
C GLY A 448 13.28 8.04 -14.24
N ARG A 449 13.69 7.59 -15.43
CA ARG A 449 12.81 7.19 -16.54
C ARG A 449 12.53 5.69 -16.45
N LEU A 450 11.39 5.26 -16.98
CA LEU A 450 11.01 3.84 -17.01
C LEU A 450 11.93 3.06 -17.97
N GLU A 451 12.72 2.15 -17.44
CA GLU A 451 13.61 1.26 -18.21
C GLU A 451 12.94 -0.09 -18.48
N ALA A 452 12.36 -0.69 -17.47
CA ALA A 452 11.72 -2.00 -17.56
C ALA A 452 10.62 -2.15 -16.52
N ILE A 453 9.91 -3.26 -16.60
CA ILE A 453 8.85 -3.65 -15.67
C ILE A 453 9.15 -5.07 -15.20
N LEU A 454 9.26 -5.28 -13.89
CA LEU A 454 9.40 -6.61 -13.32
C LEU A 454 8.02 -7.13 -12.92
N GLU A 455 7.62 -8.25 -13.49
CA GLU A 455 6.46 -9.04 -13.05
C GLU A 455 6.96 -10.16 -12.17
N LYS A 456 6.64 -10.08 -10.85
CA LYS A 456 7.05 -11.08 -9.86
C LYS A 456 5.92 -12.05 -9.59
N SER A 457 6.24 -13.35 -9.58
CA SER A 457 5.30 -14.39 -9.14
C SER A 457 5.57 -14.78 -7.70
N PRO A 458 4.51 -15.08 -6.90
CA PRO A 458 4.69 -15.59 -5.55
C PRO A 458 5.57 -16.83 -5.52
N SER A 459 6.53 -16.89 -4.58
CA SER A 459 7.42 -18.03 -4.39
C SER A 459 7.09 -18.77 -3.09
N PRO A 460 7.60 -20.00 -2.87
CA PRO A 460 7.42 -20.72 -1.61
C PRO A 460 7.90 -19.96 -0.38
N SER A 461 8.96 -19.15 -0.50
CA SER A 461 9.45 -18.30 0.58
C SER A 461 8.49 -17.18 0.96
N HIS A 462 7.78 -16.58 -0.01
CA HIS A 462 6.72 -15.59 0.28
C HIS A 462 5.58 -16.23 1.07
N ALA A 463 5.11 -17.42 0.67
CA ALA A 463 4.04 -18.13 1.38
C ALA A 463 4.45 -18.51 2.82
N LEU A 464 5.72 -18.89 3.01
CA LEU A 464 6.28 -19.22 4.32
C LEU A 464 6.25 -18.01 5.27
N VAL A 465 6.76 -16.86 4.82
CA VAL A 465 6.77 -15.63 5.63
C VAL A 465 5.34 -15.15 5.86
N GLU A 466 4.49 -15.15 4.82
CA GLU A 466 3.08 -14.76 4.92
C GLU A 466 2.37 -15.53 6.03
N GLU A 467 2.45 -16.87 6.06
CA GLU A 467 1.74 -17.68 7.05
C GLU A 467 2.32 -17.51 8.47
N ALA A 468 3.64 -17.30 8.63
CA ALA A 468 4.24 -16.96 9.91
C ALA A 468 3.71 -15.62 10.45
N MET A 469 3.65 -14.59 9.60
CA MET A 469 3.13 -13.28 9.95
C MET A 469 1.62 -13.31 10.23
N LEU A 470 0.85 -14.05 9.45
CA LEU A 470 -0.58 -14.23 9.68
C LEU A 470 -0.86 -14.89 11.03
N LEU A 471 -0.07 -15.91 11.42
CA LEU A 471 -0.17 -16.53 12.75
C LEU A 471 0.05 -15.52 13.87
N ALA A 472 1.13 -14.74 13.81
CA ALA A 472 1.43 -13.72 14.81
C ALA A 472 0.33 -12.65 14.91
N ASN A 473 -0.18 -12.18 13.77
CA ASN A 473 -1.27 -11.21 13.68
C ASN A 473 -2.57 -11.76 14.29
N VAL A 474 -2.95 -12.99 13.96
CA VAL A 474 -4.16 -13.67 14.52
C VAL A 474 -4.03 -13.90 16.01
N LEU A 475 -2.85 -14.33 16.49
CA LEU A 475 -2.61 -14.55 17.93
C LEU A 475 -2.67 -13.23 18.71
N SER A 476 -2.17 -12.14 18.13
CA SER A 476 -2.27 -10.79 18.72
C SER A 476 -3.73 -10.35 18.81
N ALA A 477 -4.54 -10.56 17.77
CA ALA A 477 -5.98 -10.30 17.81
C ALA A 477 -6.71 -11.17 18.84
N ARG A 478 -6.34 -12.46 18.95
CA ARG A 478 -6.88 -13.36 19.99
C ARG A 478 -6.52 -12.91 21.41
N ALA A 479 -5.28 -12.41 21.61
CA ALA A 479 -4.87 -11.86 22.90
C ALA A 479 -5.74 -10.63 23.27
N PHE A 480 -6.00 -9.73 22.34
CA PHE A 480 -6.95 -8.65 22.57
C PHE A 480 -8.35 -9.15 22.92
N HIS A 481 -8.88 -10.06 22.11
CA HIS A 481 -10.22 -10.62 22.34
C HIS A 481 -10.35 -11.29 23.72
N ALA A 482 -9.30 -11.99 24.16
CA ALA A 482 -9.30 -12.71 25.44
C ALA A 482 -9.09 -11.78 26.66
N LEU A 483 -8.31 -10.70 26.52
CA LEU A 483 -7.74 -9.97 27.65
C LEU A 483 -8.22 -8.51 27.77
N MET A 484 -8.76 -7.92 26.68
CA MET A 484 -9.25 -6.53 26.78
C MET A 484 -10.54 -6.46 27.61
N PRO A 485 -10.58 -5.57 28.61
CA PRO A 485 -11.81 -5.37 29.39
C PRO A 485 -12.87 -4.72 28.52
N ASN A 486 -14.14 -5.05 28.78
CA ASN A 486 -15.32 -4.43 28.18
C ASN A 486 -15.34 -4.43 26.64
N SER A 487 -16.22 -5.16 26.02
CA SER A 487 -16.46 -5.18 24.58
C SER A 487 -15.29 -5.57 23.64
N HIS A 488 -14.18 -6.10 24.18
CA HIS A 488 -13.00 -6.57 23.40
C HIS A 488 -12.39 -5.52 22.46
N GLN A 489 -12.59 -4.24 22.74
CA GLN A 489 -12.10 -3.14 21.92
C GLN A 489 -10.57 -3.05 21.96
N ALA A 490 -9.96 -3.02 20.76
CA ALA A 490 -8.53 -2.81 20.57
C ALA A 490 -8.30 -2.15 19.20
N ILE A 491 -7.17 -2.38 18.56
CA ILE A 491 -6.98 -2.05 17.15
C ILE A 491 -7.07 -3.32 16.33
N TYR A 492 -7.99 -3.36 15.36
CA TYR A 492 -8.19 -4.49 14.47
C TYR A 492 -8.08 -4.06 13.01
N ARG A 493 -7.75 -5.02 12.15
CA ARG A 493 -7.86 -4.90 10.71
C ARG A 493 -9.09 -5.69 10.27
N THR A 494 -10.15 -4.99 9.92
CA THR A 494 -11.44 -5.58 9.58
C THR A 494 -11.67 -5.58 8.08
N HIS A 495 -12.32 -6.64 7.59
CA HIS A 495 -12.71 -6.77 6.20
C HIS A 495 -14.09 -7.41 6.12
N GLU A 496 -15.09 -6.60 5.83
CA GLU A 496 -16.47 -7.04 5.71
C GLU A 496 -16.71 -7.81 4.40
N PRO A 497 -17.69 -8.73 4.35
CA PRO A 497 -18.09 -9.37 3.11
C PRO A 497 -18.65 -8.35 2.10
N PRO A 498 -18.62 -8.68 0.79
CA PRO A 498 -19.22 -7.84 -0.24
C PRO A 498 -20.72 -7.71 -0.06
N THR A 499 -21.30 -6.59 -0.51
CA THR A 499 -22.75 -6.40 -0.48
C THR A 499 -23.45 -7.32 -1.50
N GLN A 500 -24.70 -7.68 -1.24
CA GLN A 500 -25.50 -8.52 -2.15
C GLN A 500 -25.59 -7.91 -3.57
N GLU A 501 -25.67 -6.59 -3.67
CA GLU A 501 -25.67 -5.87 -4.96
C GLU A 501 -24.38 -6.10 -5.74
N LYS A 502 -23.22 -6.02 -5.05
CA LYS A 502 -21.92 -6.27 -5.68
C LYS A 502 -21.75 -7.74 -6.09
N ILE A 503 -22.24 -8.69 -5.27
CA ILE A 503 -22.22 -10.11 -5.60
C ILE A 503 -23.08 -10.38 -6.85
N TYR A 504 -24.28 -9.83 -6.89
CA TYR A 504 -25.15 -9.97 -8.06
C TYR A 504 -24.51 -9.40 -9.34
N THR A 505 -23.93 -8.20 -9.25
CA THR A 505 -23.25 -7.55 -10.37
C THR A 505 -22.05 -8.38 -10.85
N LEU A 506 -21.26 -8.93 -9.91
CA LEU A 506 -20.11 -9.81 -10.22
C LEU A 506 -20.58 -11.06 -10.97
N PHE A 507 -21.57 -11.78 -10.41
CA PHE A 507 -22.02 -13.04 -11.00
C PHE A 507 -22.68 -12.85 -12.35
N ARG A 508 -23.41 -11.76 -12.54
CA ARG A 508 -23.94 -11.40 -13.86
C ARG A 508 -22.81 -11.18 -14.87
N ALA A 509 -21.80 -10.38 -14.54
CA ALA A 509 -20.67 -10.14 -15.42
C ALA A 509 -19.88 -11.42 -15.74
N LEU A 510 -19.73 -12.32 -14.77
CA LEU A 510 -19.09 -13.62 -14.98
C LEU A 510 -19.94 -14.55 -15.86
N SER A 511 -21.26 -14.57 -15.67
CA SER A 511 -22.17 -15.33 -16.53
C SER A 511 -22.14 -14.84 -17.97
N ASP A 512 -22.16 -13.51 -18.16
CA ASP A 512 -22.04 -12.87 -19.48
C ASP A 512 -20.67 -13.19 -20.14
N SER A 513 -19.66 -13.47 -19.33
CA SER A 513 -18.32 -13.91 -19.78
C SER A 513 -18.20 -15.44 -19.95
N GLY A 514 -19.29 -16.20 -19.86
CA GLY A 514 -19.32 -17.65 -20.12
C GLY A 514 -19.01 -18.55 -18.91
N TYR A 515 -18.85 -17.99 -17.68
CA TYR A 515 -18.71 -18.80 -16.48
C TYR A 515 -20.05 -19.38 -16.03
N THR A 516 -20.07 -20.66 -15.63
CA THR A 516 -21.23 -21.27 -15.00
C THR A 516 -21.22 -20.94 -13.51
N ILE A 517 -22.20 -20.14 -13.06
CA ILE A 517 -22.30 -19.75 -11.65
C ILE A 517 -22.82 -20.93 -10.81
N PRO A 518 -22.01 -21.46 -9.87
CA PRO A 518 -22.41 -22.60 -9.07
C PRO A 518 -23.43 -22.22 -7.99
N LYS A 519 -24.15 -23.21 -7.47
CA LYS A 519 -25.02 -23.04 -6.30
C LYS A 519 -24.20 -23.15 -5.02
N GLY A 520 -24.63 -22.48 -3.95
CA GLY A 520 -23.97 -22.54 -2.64
C GLY A 520 -23.76 -21.16 -2.01
N ASP A 521 -23.00 -21.11 -0.94
CA ASP A 521 -22.55 -19.88 -0.32
C ASP A 521 -21.47 -19.19 -1.20
N PHE A 522 -21.26 -17.91 -0.96
CA PHE A 522 -20.34 -17.11 -1.77
C PHE A 522 -18.91 -17.69 -1.83
N HIS A 523 -18.42 -18.24 -0.71
CA HIS A 523 -17.09 -18.82 -0.64
C HIS A 523 -16.97 -20.08 -1.53
N SER A 524 -17.94 -21.00 -1.46
CA SER A 524 -17.98 -22.20 -2.30
C SER A 524 -18.13 -21.86 -3.78
N GLN A 525 -18.94 -20.83 -4.11
CA GLN A 525 -19.12 -20.34 -5.47
C GLN A 525 -17.82 -19.79 -6.06
N ILE A 526 -17.08 -18.97 -5.30
CA ILE A 526 -15.80 -18.42 -5.76
C ILE A 526 -14.75 -19.51 -5.98
N ARG A 527 -14.64 -20.48 -5.08
CA ARG A 527 -13.72 -21.62 -5.25
C ARG A 527 -14.00 -22.41 -6.52
N GLU A 528 -15.26 -22.69 -6.80
CA GLU A 528 -15.64 -23.44 -7.99
C GLU A 528 -15.35 -22.63 -9.26
N LEU A 529 -15.65 -21.32 -9.27
CA LEU A 529 -15.28 -20.44 -10.37
C LEU A 529 -13.76 -20.40 -10.61
N GLN A 530 -12.98 -20.35 -9.55
CA GLN A 530 -11.52 -20.43 -9.63
C GLN A 530 -11.04 -21.78 -10.17
N ARG A 531 -11.72 -22.89 -9.83
CA ARG A 531 -11.44 -24.20 -10.38
C ARG A 531 -11.74 -24.26 -11.90
N GLN A 532 -12.87 -23.68 -12.34
CA GLN A 532 -13.20 -23.56 -13.76
C GLN A 532 -12.12 -22.78 -14.52
N ALA A 533 -11.69 -21.62 -13.99
CA ALA A 533 -10.64 -20.81 -14.60
C ALA A 533 -9.30 -21.57 -14.73
N ASN A 534 -8.89 -22.30 -13.68
CA ASN A 534 -7.69 -23.14 -13.71
C ASN A 534 -7.78 -24.26 -14.76
N ALA A 535 -8.95 -24.88 -14.92
CA ALA A 535 -9.18 -25.91 -15.93
C ALA A 535 -9.01 -25.36 -17.35
N HIS A 536 -9.53 -24.15 -17.61
CA HIS A 536 -9.34 -23.45 -18.90
C HIS A 536 -7.87 -23.14 -19.18
N GLU A 537 -7.12 -22.68 -18.20
CA GLU A 537 -5.66 -22.42 -18.37
C GLU A 537 -4.89 -23.70 -18.70
N ASN A 538 -5.23 -24.82 -18.06
CA ASN A 538 -4.58 -26.10 -18.31
C ASN A 538 -4.86 -26.59 -19.73
N LEU A 539 -6.09 -26.52 -20.20
CA LEU A 539 -6.46 -26.84 -21.57
C LEU A 539 -5.72 -25.97 -22.60
N ALA A 540 -5.58 -24.67 -22.29
CA ALA A 540 -4.82 -23.74 -23.14
C ALA A 540 -3.32 -24.07 -23.20
N ARG A 541 -2.74 -24.60 -22.11
CA ARG A 541 -1.31 -25.04 -22.08
C ARG A 541 -1.11 -26.33 -22.88
N GLU A 542 -2.04 -27.24 -22.81
CA GLU A 542 -1.99 -28.54 -23.51
C GLU A 542 -2.18 -28.40 -25.03
N SER A 543 -3.00 -27.45 -25.46
CA SER A 543 -3.28 -27.16 -26.88
C SER A 543 -2.13 -26.50 -27.64
N LYS A 544 -1.08 -26.00 -26.97
CA LYS A 544 0.11 -25.47 -27.64
C LYS A 544 0.92 -26.62 -28.29
N PRO A 545 1.19 -26.56 -29.63
CA PRO A 545 1.96 -27.61 -30.28
C PRO A 545 3.34 -27.74 -29.62
N LYS A 546 3.65 -28.93 -29.13
CA LYS A 546 5.02 -29.28 -28.71
C LYS A 546 5.94 -29.06 -29.89
N LYS A 547 6.89 -28.12 -29.83
CA LYS A 547 7.95 -27.96 -30.82
C LYS A 547 8.79 -29.21 -30.83
N HIS A 548 8.41 -30.17 -31.65
CA HIS A 548 9.33 -31.26 -32.03
C HIS A 548 10.47 -30.67 -32.85
N SER A 549 11.69 -30.79 -32.36
CA SER A 549 12.91 -30.50 -33.10
C SER A 549 13.13 -31.58 -34.17
N THR A 550 12.47 -31.44 -35.31
CA THR A 550 12.87 -32.13 -36.52
C THR A 550 13.45 -31.10 -37.49
N LYS A 551 14.74 -31.12 -37.66
CA LYS A 551 15.44 -30.41 -38.74
C LYS A 551 14.95 -30.98 -40.09
N ALA A 552 13.89 -30.36 -40.65
CA ALA A 552 13.54 -30.54 -42.05
C ALA A 552 13.79 -29.22 -42.77
N LYS A 553 14.77 -29.20 -43.66
CA LYS A 553 14.99 -28.15 -44.64
C LYS A 553 13.81 -28.15 -45.61
N THR A 554 12.93 -27.17 -45.54
CA THR A 554 11.98 -26.90 -46.62
C THR A 554 11.95 -25.42 -46.94
N ASN A 555 11.94 -25.12 -48.20
CA ASN A 555 12.08 -23.89 -48.95
C ASN A 555 10.93 -22.87 -48.61
N PRO A 556 11.20 -21.56 -48.40
CA PRO A 556 10.18 -20.58 -48.06
C PRO A 556 9.61 -19.94 -49.35
N ARG A 557 8.74 -20.62 -50.06
CA ARG A 557 7.87 -20.01 -51.09
C ARG A 557 6.63 -20.87 -51.30
N ARG A 558 5.62 -20.71 -50.42
CA ARG A 558 4.16 -20.98 -50.62
C ARG A 558 3.46 -21.06 -49.31
N ALA A 559 2.94 -19.94 -48.83
CA ALA A 559 1.81 -19.86 -47.90
C ALA A 559 1.44 -18.37 -47.68
N LEU A 560 0.96 -17.75 -48.76
CA LEU A 560 0.13 -16.56 -48.72
C LEU A 560 -1.18 -17.02 -49.33
N ASP A 561 -2.11 -17.45 -48.50
CA ASP A 561 -3.55 -17.44 -48.66
C ASP A 561 -4.20 -18.40 -47.67
N SER A 562 -4.47 -17.92 -46.52
CA SER A 562 -5.63 -18.35 -45.70
C SER A 562 -5.90 -17.21 -44.68
N GLY A 563 -6.78 -16.30 -45.06
CA GLY A 563 -7.35 -15.32 -44.17
C GLY A 563 -8.13 -16.06 -43.10
N VAL A 564 -7.55 -16.14 -41.89
CA VAL A 564 -8.27 -16.45 -40.67
C VAL A 564 -8.78 -15.10 -40.16
N GLY A 565 -10.06 -14.84 -40.45
CA GLY A 565 -10.77 -13.74 -39.79
C GLY A 565 -10.67 -13.86 -38.29
N VAL A 566 -10.10 -12.84 -37.67
CA VAL A 566 -10.17 -12.67 -36.22
C VAL A 566 -11.61 -12.31 -35.91
N GLU A 567 -12.42 -13.27 -35.47
CA GLU A 567 -13.72 -13.01 -34.91
C GLU A 567 -13.55 -12.13 -33.67
N CYS A 568 -13.88 -10.86 -33.81
CA CYS A 568 -13.99 -9.90 -32.71
C CYS A 568 -15.21 -10.30 -31.87
N GLY A 569 -14.95 -10.87 -30.68
CA GLY A 569 -16.03 -11.19 -29.74
C GLY A 569 -15.87 -12.51 -28.98
N GLY A 570 -14.64 -12.94 -28.70
CA GLY A 570 -14.39 -14.14 -27.89
C GLY A 570 -14.83 -13.94 -26.43
N SER A 571 -15.70 -14.83 -25.92
CA SER A 571 -16.02 -14.93 -24.50
C SER A 571 -14.73 -15.08 -23.66
N ALA A 572 -14.73 -14.64 -22.40
CA ALA A 572 -13.59 -14.76 -21.47
C ALA A 572 -13.12 -16.21 -21.25
N LEU A 573 -13.84 -17.19 -21.81
CA LEU A 573 -13.59 -18.62 -21.77
C LEU A 573 -13.10 -19.20 -23.11
N ASP A 574 -12.49 -18.36 -23.96
CA ASP A 574 -11.87 -18.89 -25.16
C ASP A 574 -10.78 -19.88 -24.78
N SER A 575 -10.76 -21.07 -25.43
CA SER A 575 -9.93 -22.25 -25.09
C SER A 575 -8.39 -22.03 -25.18
N GLY A 576 -7.94 -20.79 -25.22
CA GLY A 576 -6.56 -20.33 -25.27
C GLY A 576 -6.11 -19.34 -24.21
N ASP A 577 -6.93 -18.97 -23.22
CA ASP A 577 -6.60 -17.92 -22.26
C ASP A 577 -5.73 -18.41 -21.09
N LEU A 578 -4.42 -18.15 -21.18
CA LEU A 578 -3.43 -18.49 -20.13
C LEU A 578 -3.53 -17.61 -18.86
N ASN A 579 -4.40 -16.62 -18.84
CA ASN A 579 -4.60 -15.69 -17.71
C ASN A 579 -6.05 -15.74 -17.18
N ALA A 580 -6.82 -16.77 -17.46
CA ALA A 580 -8.23 -16.88 -17.07
C ALA A 580 -8.41 -16.72 -15.55
N ARG A 581 -7.53 -17.37 -14.75
CA ARG A 581 -7.55 -17.28 -13.30
C ARG A 581 -7.26 -15.86 -12.81
N TYR A 582 -6.22 -15.21 -13.32
CA TYR A 582 -5.88 -13.83 -12.97
C TYR A 582 -7.04 -12.86 -13.28
N LYS A 583 -7.66 -13.01 -14.46
CA LYS A 583 -8.79 -12.18 -14.87
C LYS A 583 -9.98 -12.32 -13.94
N LEU A 584 -10.32 -13.55 -13.56
CA LEU A 584 -11.37 -13.86 -12.61
C LEU A 584 -11.08 -13.23 -11.24
N ASP A 585 -9.88 -13.47 -10.70
CA ASP A 585 -9.51 -13.02 -9.37
C ASP A 585 -9.55 -11.49 -9.25
N ILE A 586 -9.12 -10.75 -10.27
CA ILE A 586 -9.24 -9.27 -10.29
C ILE A 586 -10.70 -8.82 -10.24
N GLN A 587 -11.63 -9.49 -10.93
CA GLN A 587 -13.05 -9.14 -10.86
C GLN A 587 -13.64 -9.40 -9.47
N ILE A 588 -13.25 -10.53 -8.84
CA ILE A 588 -13.68 -10.88 -7.49
C ILE A 588 -13.13 -9.86 -6.47
N ILE A 589 -11.85 -9.50 -6.55
CA ILE A 589 -11.22 -8.49 -5.67
C ILE A 589 -11.98 -7.15 -5.75
N ARG A 590 -12.33 -6.70 -6.96
CA ARG A 590 -13.09 -5.45 -7.16
C ARG A 590 -14.50 -5.47 -6.58
N ALA A 591 -15.11 -6.63 -6.50
CA ALA A 591 -16.43 -6.78 -5.88
C ALA A 591 -16.37 -6.70 -4.36
N GLN A 592 -15.21 -6.94 -3.76
CA GLN A 592 -15.06 -6.90 -2.30
C GLN A 592 -15.13 -5.47 -1.74
N LYS A 593 -15.29 -5.36 -0.42
CA LYS A 593 -15.08 -4.11 0.31
C LYS A 593 -13.58 -3.92 0.57
N GLU A 594 -13.17 -2.68 0.83
CA GLU A 594 -11.82 -2.42 1.33
C GLU A 594 -11.69 -2.84 2.80
N ALA A 595 -10.58 -3.47 3.17
CA ALA A 595 -10.24 -3.67 4.57
C ALA A 595 -9.95 -2.32 5.23
N ARG A 596 -10.31 -2.17 6.52
CA ARG A 596 -10.11 -0.94 7.28
C ARG A 596 -9.62 -1.23 8.70
N TYR A 597 -9.02 -0.24 9.31
CA TYR A 597 -8.77 -0.28 10.75
C TYR A 597 -10.05 0.09 11.51
N ASP A 598 -10.32 -0.64 12.59
CA ASP A 598 -11.46 -0.40 13.47
C ASP A 598 -11.10 -0.77 14.92
N THR A 599 -11.91 -0.34 15.87
CA THR A 599 -11.76 -0.74 17.28
C THR A 599 -12.53 -2.02 17.62
N GLN A 600 -13.40 -2.48 16.73
CA GLN A 600 -14.23 -3.66 16.93
C GLN A 600 -13.68 -4.89 16.15
N PRO A 601 -13.76 -6.10 16.70
CA PRO A 601 -13.32 -7.32 16.04
C PRO A 601 -14.37 -7.86 15.05
N GLU A 602 -14.60 -7.15 13.93
CA GLU A 602 -15.60 -7.55 12.92
C GLU A 602 -15.12 -8.68 11.97
N GLY A 603 -13.92 -9.24 12.23
CA GLY A 603 -13.34 -10.28 11.39
C GLY A 603 -12.66 -9.78 10.13
N HIS A 604 -12.05 -10.70 9.39
CA HIS A 604 -11.40 -10.42 8.12
C HIS A 604 -11.86 -11.42 7.05
N PHE A 605 -12.91 -11.08 6.32
CA PHE A 605 -13.59 -11.96 5.37
C PHE A 605 -12.62 -12.54 4.31
N GLY A 606 -11.79 -11.70 3.68
CA GLY A 606 -10.86 -12.17 2.63
C GLY A 606 -9.82 -13.18 3.13
N LEU A 607 -9.38 -13.08 4.39
CA LEU A 607 -8.43 -14.01 5.01
C LEU A 607 -9.10 -15.18 5.74
N GLY A 608 -10.41 -15.13 5.99
CA GLY A 608 -11.14 -16.15 6.70
C GLY A 608 -10.94 -16.14 8.22
N PHE A 609 -10.56 -15.01 8.83
CA PHE A 609 -10.32 -14.90 10.25
C PHE A 609 -11.47 -14.21 10.99
N VAL A 610 -11.82 -14.74 12.16
CA VAL A 610 -12.85 -14.17 13.06
C VAL A 610 -12.38 -12.85 13.67
N ALA A 611 -11.10 -12.74 13.98
CA ALA A 611 -10.46 -11.50 14.44
C ALA A 611 -9.05 -11.43 13.88
N TYR A 612 -8.64 -10.24 13.45
CA TYR A 612 -7.35 -10.01 12.84
C TYR A 612 -6.84 -8.61 13.18
N THR A 613 -5.55 -8.49 13.45
CA THR A 613 -4.88 -7.21 13.65
C THR A 613 -3.55 -7.19 12.93
N HIS A 614 -3.02 -6.02 12.66
CA HIS A 614 -1.65 -5.85 12.22
C HIS A 614 -0.75 -5.70 13.46
N PHE A 615 0.30 -6.53 13.52
CA PHE A 615 1.27 -6.56 14.62
C PHE A 615 2.71 -6.64 14.10
N THR A 616 2.91 -7.16 12.89
CA THR A 616 4.20 -7.66 12.41
C THR A 616 5.08 -6.63 11.68
N SER A 617 4.64 -5.36 11.56
CA SER A 617 5.44 -4.33 10.86
C SER A 617 5.41 -2.95 11.55
N PRO A 618 5.86 -2.83 12.81
CA PRO A 618 5.78 -1.57 13.57
C PRO A 618 6.78 -0.50 13.12
N ILE A 619 7.81 -0.84 12.34
CA ILE A 619 8.75 0.14 11.76
C ILE A 619 8.05 1.00 10.71
N ARG A 620 7.13 0.39 9.95
CA ARG A 620 6.48 1.02 8.78
C ARG A 620 4.98 1.22 8.89
N ARG A 621 4.31 0.75 9.95
CA ARG A 621 2.88 0.94 10.21
C ARG A 621 2.61 1.40 11.64
N TYR A 622 1.98 2.53 11.79
CA TYR A 622 1.63 3.08 13.11
C TYR A 622 0.58 2.24 13.85
N SER A 623 -0.29 1.53 13.12
CA SER A 623 -1.26 0.58 13.67
C SER A 623 -0.59 -0.52 14.50
N ASP A 624 0.52 -1.07 13.99
CA ASP A 624 1.28 -2.14 14.65
C ASP A 624 1.97 -1.63 15.90
N LEU A 625 2.50 -0.41 15.87
CA LEU A 625 3.05 0.27 17.05
C LEU A 625 1.98 0.44 18.15
N LEU A 626 0.75 0.79 17.78
CA LEU A 626 -0.36 0.86 18.73
C LEU A 626 -0.70 -0.51 19.32
N ALA A 627 -0.73 -1.56 18.47
CA ALA A 627 -0.95 -2.93 18.92
C ALA A 627 0.14 -3.38 19.92
N HIS A 628 1.41 -3.10 19.63
CA HIS A 628 2.54 -3.37 20.54
C HIS A 628 2.35 -2.69 21.89
N ARG A 629 2.01 -1.40 21.91
CA ARG A 629 1.78 -0.65 23.16
C ARG A 629 0.64 -1.24 24.00
N MET A 630 -0.45 -1.67 23.37
CA MET A 630 -1.56 -2.32 24.06
C MET A 630 -1.16 -3.68 24.62
N LEU A 631 -0.49 -4.53 23.83
CA LEU A 631 -0.04 -5.85 24.27
C LEU A 631 1.00 -5.75 25.39
N LYS A 632 1.99 -4.86 25.29
CA LYS A 632 2.97 -4.62 26.37
C LYS A 632 2.30 -4.09 27.64
N THR A 633 1.25 -3.32 27.53
CA THR A 633 0.47 -2.85 28.67
C THR A 633 -0.27 -4.01 29.34
N LEU A 634 -0.90 -4.89 28.56
CA LEU A 634 -1.51 -6.11 29.08
C LEU A 634 -0.50 -7.00 29.77
N MET A 635 0.68 -7.21 29.18
CA MET A 635 1.75 -8.08 29.71
C MET A 635 2.21 -7.69 31.12
N ARG A 636 2.03 -6.43 31.55
CA ARG A 636 2.48 -5.95 32.88
C ARG A 636 1.90 -6.73 34.05
N ASP A 637 0.65 -7.20 33.89
CA ASP A 637 -0.09 -7.89 34.95
C ASP A 637 0.05 -9.43 34.90
N PHE A 638 0.86 -9.94 33.96
CA PHE A 638 1.08 -11.38 33.82
C PHE A 638 2.43 -11.80 34.41
N PRO A 639 2.51 -13.04 34.97
CA PRO A 639 3.78 -13.61 35.47
C PRO A 639 4.87 -13.55 34.39
N LYS A 640 6.06 -13.10 34.77
CA LYS A 640 7.20 -12.92 33.86
C LYS A 640 6.82 -12.11 32.59
N ARG A 641 5.85 -11.20 32.68
CA ARG A 641 5.32 -10.38 31.58
C ARG A 641 5.03 -11.21 30.31
N THR A 642 4.46 -12.40 30.50
CA THR A 642 4.19 -13.34 29.40
C THR A 642 2.69 -13.59 29.26
N ILE A 643 2.12 -13.27 28.09
CA ILE A 643 0.76 -13.67 27.74
C ILE A 643 0.81 -15.11 27.22
N VAL A 644 -0.04 -16.00 27.73
CA VAL A 644 -0.14 -17.40 27.30
C VAL A 644 -1.53 -17.68 26.77
N LEU A 645 -1.63 -18.13 25.53
CA LEU A 645 -2.86 -18.56 24.87
C LEU A 645 -2.81 -20.07 24.65
N LYS A 646 -3.88 -20.81 25.04
CA LYS A 646 -4.06 -22.26 24.82
C LYS A 646 -5.29 -22.52 23.97
N THR A 647 -5.20 -23.44 23.02
CA THR A 647 -6.25 -23.65 22.01
C THR A 647 -7.31 -24.69 22.41
N HIS A 648 -7.01 -25.59 23.34
CA HIS A 648 -7.85 -26.77 23.62
C HIS A 648 -8.13 -27.02 25.11
N THR A 649 -8.59 -26.01 25.85
CA THR A 649 -9.22 -26.31 27.12
C THR A 649 -10.35 -25.33 27.39
N SER A 650 -11.60 -25.83 27.27
CA SER A 650 -12.79 -25.17 27.79
C SER A 650 -12.73 -24.95 29.34
N THR A 651 -11.65 -25.34 29.97
CA THR A 651 -11.39 -25.24 31.42
C THR A 651 -10.10 -24.57 31.82
N ALA A 652 -9.24 -24.16 30.90
CA ALA A 652 -8.09 -23.34 31.29
C ALA A 652 -8.59 -21.93 31.62
N LYS A 653 -8.43 -21.53 32.87
CA LYS A 653 -8.58 -20.15 33.33
C LYS A 653 -7.59 -19.28 32.55
N SER A 654 -8.00 -18.84 31.35
CA SER A 654 -7.42 -17.62 30.77
C SER A 654 -7.59 -16.57 31.86
N PRO A 655 -6.57 -15.79 32.18
CA PRO A 655 -6.75 -14.73 33.15
C PRO A 655 -7.93 -13.88 32.69
N SER A 656 -8.95 -13.82 33.52
CA SER A 656 -10.14 -13.02 33.26
C SER A 656 -9.72 -11.55 33.14
N PRO A 657 -10.36 -10.71 32.31
CA PRO A 657 -10.22 -9.27 32.32
C PRO A 657 -10.32 -8.65 33.73
N ALA A 658 -11.05 -9.33 34.64
CA ALA A 658 -11.18 -8.97 36.05
C ALA A 658 -9.87 -9.04 36.87
N THR A 659 -8.78 -9.61 36.31
CA THR A 659 -7.50 -9.73 36.99
C THR A 659 -6.52 -8.60 36.69
N LEU A 660 -6.86 -7.70 35.72
CA LEU A 660 -6.00 -6.56 35.40
C LEU A 660 -6.01 -5.52 36.54
N THR A 661 -4.83 -5.02 36.89
CA THR A 661 -4.72 -3.97 37.91
C THR A 661 -5.42 -2.69 37.46
N PRO A 662 -5.94 -1.86 38.40
CA PRO A 662 -6.57 -0.57 38.05
C PRO A 662 -5.64 0.34 37.25
N LYS A 663 -4.33 0.28 37.50
CA LYS A 663 -3.31 1.03 36.75
C LYS A 663 -3.25 0.59 35.27
N THR A 664 -3.23 -0.70 35.02
CA THR A 664 -3.24 -1.27 33.65
C THR A 664 -4.55 -0.94 32.94
N GLN A 665 -5.70 -1.10 33.62
CA GLN A 665 -7.00 -0.75 33.05
C GLN A 665 -7.06 0.73 32.65
N LYS A 666 -6.57 1.66 33.51
CA LYS A 666 -6.52 3.09 33.19
C LYS A 666 -5.64 3.40 31.98
N LEU A 667 -4.49 2.75 31.88
CA LEU A 667 -3.56 2.93 30.77
C LEU A 667 -4.14 2.36 29.45
N LEU A 668 -4.77 1.19 29.50
CA LEU A 668 -5.47 0.61 28.35
C LEU A 668 -6.62 1.50 27.87
N ALA A 669 -7.42 2.06 28.79
CA ALA A 669 -8.48 2.99 28.44
C ALA A 669 -7.94 4.25 27.72
N TYR A 670 -6.82 4.81 28.19
CA TYR A 670 -6.14 5.92 27.53
C TYR A 670 -5.62 5.55 26.14
N LEU A 671 -4.98 4.39 26.01
CA LEU A 671 -4.48 3.90 24.71
C LEU A 671 -5.63 3.65 23.73
N LEU A 672 -6.75 3.09 24.20
CA LEU A 672 -7.93 2.84 23.38
C LEU A 672 -8.59 4.13 22.90
N GLU A 673 -8.75 5.12 23.79
CA GLU A 673 -9.25 6.45 23.41
C GLU A 673 -8.35 7.10 22.35
N SER A 674 -7.04 7.07 22.57
CA SER A 674 -6.05 7.59 21.64
C SER A 674 -6.10 6.86 20.28
N THR A 675 -6.28 5.54 20.29
CA THR A 675 -6.41 4.71 19.10
C THR A 675 -7.71 5.02 18.36
N SER A 676 -8.85 5.09 19.06
CA SER A 676 -10.14 5.43 18.45
C SER A 676 -10.10 6.79 17.76
N ALA A 677 -9.40 7.76 18.34
CA ALA A 677 -9.23 9.08 17.75
C ALA A 677 -8.38 9.11 16.47
N ILE A 678 -7.47 8.15 16.30
CA ILE A 678 -6.56 8.12 15.14
C ILE A 678 -7.03 7.20 14.01
N ILE A 679 -7.92 6.26 14.25
CA ILE A 679 -8.41 5.30 13.23
C ILE A 679 -8.85 5.98 11.92
N PRO A 680 -9.65 7.07 11.95
CA PRO A 680 -10.02 7.76 10.70
C PRO A 680 -8.79 8.27 9.93
N LEU A 681 -7.77 8.75 10.63
CA LEU A 681 -6.53 9.21 10.00
C LEU A 681 -5.74 8.04 9.42
N LEU A 682 -5.64 6.90 10.13
CA LEU A 682 -4.98 5.69 9.62
C LEU A 682 -5.61 5.24 8.30
N ASN A 683 -6.93 5.09 8.27
CA ASN A 683 -7.65 4.67 7.08
C ASN A 683 -7.51 5.67 5.91
N ASP A 684 -7.49 6.97 6.21
CA ASP A 684 -7.28 8.01 5.21
C ASP A 684 -5.85 7.97 4.65
N LYS A 685 -4.85 7.87 5.53
CA LYS A 685 -3.44 7.85 5.14
C LYS A 685 -3.08 6.59 4.36
N GLU A 686 -3.62 5.43 4.71
CA GLU A 686 -3.42 4.20 3.95
C GLU A 686 -3.88 4.37 2.50
N ARG A 687 -5.10 4.90 2.30
CA ARG A 687 -5.60 5.19 0.95
C ARG A 687 -4.79 6.27 0.23
N ASP A 688 -4.33 7.29 0.94
CA ASP A 688 -3.51 8.35 0.36
C ASP A 688 -2.14 7.81 -0.11
N ILE A 689 -1.52 6.89 0.65
CA ILE A 689 -0.26 6.23 0.26
C ILE A 689 -0.45 5.34 -0.96
N ALA A 690 -1.46 4.48 -0.96
CA ALA A 690 -1.76 3.63 -2.11
C ALA A 690 -2.00 4.47 -3.39
N LYS A 691 -2.65 5.64 -3.26
CA LYS A 691 -2.82 6.58 -4.38
C LYS A 691 -1.50 7.23 -4.79
N ALA A 692 -0.64 7.59 -3.85
CA ALA A 692 0.67 8.20 -4.13
C ALA A 692 1.56 7.23 -4.92
N GLU A 693 1.63 5.98 -4.49
CA GLU A 693 2.39 4.92 -5.16
C GLU A 693 1.83 4.62 -6.56
N ALA A 694 0.50 4.55 -6.69
CA ALA A 694 -0.15 4.36 -7.98
C ALA A 694 0.09 5.56 -8.92
N GLU A 695 -0.03 6.80 -8.43
CA GLU A 695 0.22 8.00 -9.22
C GLU A 695 1.68 8.08 -9.67
N PHE A 696 2.64 7.70 -8.81
CA PHE A 696 4.05 7.67 -9.19
C PHE A 696 4.27 6.73 -10.39
N ARG A 697 3.73 5.53 -10.30
CA ARG A 697 3.79 4.54 -11.39
C ARG A 697 3.12 5.06 -12.67
N ASP A 698 1.93 5.64 -12.56
CA ASP A 698 1.20 6.20 -13.72
C ASP A 698 1.99 7.35 -14.36
N ARG A 699 2.71 8.17 -13.59
CA ARG A 699 3.58 9.23 -14.14
C ARG A 699 4.74 8.66 -14.94
N LYS A 700 5.37 7.59 -14.47
CA LYS A 700 6.45 6.93 -15.21
C LYS A 700 5.94 6.34 -16.53
N TYR A 701 4.77 5.72 -16.52
CA TYR A 701 4.12 5.26 -17.74
C TYR A 701 3.73 6.41 -18.69
N ALA A 702 3.18 7.50 -18.15
CA ALA A 702 2.78 8.65 -18.96
C ALA A 702 3.99 9.32 -19.64
N ARG A 703 5.14 9.41 -18.96
CA ARG A 703 6.37 9.91 -19.55
C ARG A 703 6.88 9.00 -20.67
N PHE A 704 6.84 7.69 -20.45
CA PHE A 704 7.23 6.73 -21.46
C PHE A 704 6.33 6.83 -22.69
N ALA A 705 5.01 6.89 -22.50
CA ALA A 705 4.05 7.05 -23.59
C ALA A 705 4.24 8.37 -24.36
N LEU A 706 4.57 9.46 -23.66
CA LEU A 706 4.86 10.75 -24.30
C LEU A 706 6.11 10.66 -25.17
N ALA A 707 7.17 10.03 -24.69
CA ALA A 707 8.39 9.84 -25.46
C ALA A 707 8.16 9.01 -26.74
N LEU A 708 7.29 7.99 -26.66
CA LEU A 708 6.85 7.24 -27.84
C LEU A 708 6.15 8.13 -28.88
N LEU A 709 5.25 9.00 -28.42
CA LEU A 709 4.51 9.91 -29.35
C LEU A 709 5.42 10.99 -29.96
N GLU A 710 6.47 11.41 -29.26
CA GLU A 710 7.42 12.43 -29.73
C GLU A 710 8.54 11.84 -30.60
N GLY A 711 8.60 10.54 -30.78
CA GLY A 711 9.66 9.85 -31.55
C GLY A 711 11.05 9.96 -30.91
N SER A 712 11.12 10.31 -29.62
CA SER A 712 12.38 10.45 -28.89
C SER A 712 12.90 9.08 -28.46
N GLU A 713 14.20 8.82 -28.68
CA GLU A 713 14.87 7.59 -28.26
C GLU A 713 14.73 7.37 -26.75
N TYR A 714 13.92 6.42 -26.37
CA TYR A 714 13.82 5.92 -25.00
C TYR A 714 14.73 4.70 -24.88
N GLY A 715 15.99 4.94 -24.50
CA GLY A 715 16.90 3.94 -23.97
C GLY A 715 17.41 2.88 -24.94
N GLU A 716 18.22 3.26 -25.92
CA GLU A 716 19.30 2.39 -26.42
C GLU A 716 20.66 3.02 -26.11
N SER A 717 21.23 2.67 -24.97
CA SER A 717 22.65 2.69 -24.75
C SER A 717 23.22 1.37 -25.24
N THR A 718 23.25 1.18 -26.54
CA THR A 718 24.15 0.20 -27.18
C THR A 718 24.92 0.93 -28.26
N ASN A 719 26.23 1.11 -28.01
CA ASN A 719 27.21 1.45 -29.00
C ASN A 719 27.11 0.45 -30.17
N THR A 720 26.33 0.78 -31.20
CA THR A 720 26.43 0.18 -32.51
C THR A 720 26.36 1.28 -33.55
N THR A 721 27.55 1.64 -34.02
CA THR A 721 27.77 2.32 -35.30
C THR A 721 27.16 1.48 -36.43
N GLY A 722 25.99 1.87 -36.90
CA GLY A 722 25.36 1.26 -38.06
C GLY A 722 24.10 2.06 -38.41
N GLY A 723 24.21 2.95 -39.41
CA GLY A 723 23.05 3.64 -39.96
C GLY A 723 22.05 2.64 -40.53
N GLY A 724 20.97 2.42 -39.82
CA GLY A 724 19.80 1.68 -40.25
C GLY A 724 18.57 2.54 -40.03
N ASP A 725 17.75 2.58 -41.05
CA ASP A 725 16.45 3.21 -41.15
C ASP A 725 15.66 3.06 -39.82
N LEU A 726 15.38 4.16 -39.12
CA LEU A 726 14.56 4.19 -37.91
C LEU A 726 13.13 3.88 -38.33
N GLY A 727 12.72 2.61 -38.19
CA GLY A 727 11.34 2.19 -38.39
C GLY A 727 10.39 2.99 -37.51
N GLU A 728 9.22 3.30 -38.03
CA GLU A 728 8.11 3.96 -37.31
C GLU A 728 7.89 3.35 -35.93
N ILE A 729 8.00 4.14 -34.87
CA ILE A 729 7.79 3.66 -33.50
C ILE A 729 6.31 3.27 -33.37
N ASP A 730 6.07 1.99 -33.15
CA ASP A 730 4.72 1.44 -33.07
C ASP A 730 4.05 1.81 -31.74
N THR A 731 3.06 2.70 -31.76
CA THR A 731 2.27 3.12 -30.60
C THR A 731 1.09 2.19 -30.30
N ARG A 732 1.00 1.04 -31.03
CA ARG A 732 -0.10 0.07 -30.85
C ARG A 732 0.09 -0.78 -29.62
N VAL A 733 -0.99 -0.96 -28.89
CA VAL A 733 -1.05 -1.74 -27.64
C VAL A 733 -2.28 -2.64 -27.63
N LEU A 734 -2.20 -3.78 -26.95
CA LEU A 734 -3.41 -4.54 -26.62
C LEU A 734 -3.93 -4.06 -25.28
N VAL A 735 -5.18 -3.63 -25.24
CA VAL A 735 -5.81 -3.05 -24.05
C VAL A 735 -6.98 -3.92 -23.62
N ARG A 736 -6.96 -4.34 -22.34
CA ARG A 736 -8.10 -4.98 -21.69
C ARG A 736 -8.99 -3.94 -21.06
N ILE A 737 -10.26 -3.97 -21.35
CA ILE A 737 -11.26 -3.07 -20.78
C ILE A 737 -11.56 -3.47 -19.31
N LEU A 738 -11.38 -2.53 -18.42
CA LEU A 738 -11.65 -2.66 -16.99
C LEU A 738 -13.01 -2.11 -16.59
N ASP A 739 -13.44 -1.03 -17.25
CA ASP A 739 -14.72 -0.35 -17.07
C ASP A 739 -15.17 0.15 -18.44
N GLU A 740 -16.30 -0.35 -18.92
CA GLU A 740 -16.88 -0.06 -20.23
C GLU A 740 -17.60 1.29 -20.29
N ARG A 741 -17.88 1.92 -19.16
CA ARG A 741 -18.57 3.22 -19.11
C ARG A 741 -17.70 4.32 -19.73
N TYR A 742 -18.25 5.04 -20.65
CA TYR A 742 -17.54 6.07 -21.41
C TYR A 742 -17.17 7.31 -20.56
N PRO A 743 -15.93 7.82 -20.61
CA PRO A 743 -14.76 7.24 -21.27
C PRO A 743 -14.29 5.95 -20.59
N ALA A 744 -14.15 4.86 -21.37
CA ALA A 744 -13.80 3.55 -20.83
C ALA A 744 -12.38 3.55 -20.26
N LEU A 745 -12.16 2.72 -19.24
CA LEU A 745 -10.85 2.53 -18.61
C LEU A 745 -10.30 1.17 -19.01
N GLY A 746 -9.07 1.15 -19.54
CA GLY A 746 -8.37 -0.06 -19.91
C GLY A 746 -7.02 -0.21 -19.20
N VAL A 747 -6.43 -1.38 -19.30
CA VAL A 747 -5.05 -1.67 -18.91
C VAL A 747 -4.30 -2.32 -20.06
N VAL A 748 -3.07 -1.91 -20.29
CA VAL A 748 -2.23 -2.46 -21.36
C VAL A 748 -1.78 -3.87 -20.98
N GLU A 749 -2.12 -4.84 -21.83
CA GLU A 749 -1.74 -6.25 -21.71
C GLU A 749 -0.41 -6.57 -22.42
N SER A 750 -0.17 -5.91 -23.55
CA SER A 750 1.09 -5.99 -24.27
C SER A 750 1.31 -4.76 -25.14
N HIS A 751 2.57 -4.45 -25.40
CA HIS A 751 3.00 -3.45 -26.37
C HIS A 751 3.58 -4.20 -27.57
N LYS A 752 3.12 -3.88 -28.79
CA LYS A 752 3.68 -4.45 -30.00
C LYS A 752 5.05 -3.79 -30.27
N SER A 753 6.09 -4.32 -29.66
CA SER A 753 7.46 -3.99 -30.06
C SER A 753 7.93 -4.92 -31.17
N SER A 754 8.83 -4.44 -32.00
CA SER A 754 9.40 -5.23 -33.13
C SER A 754 9.90 -6.60 -32.67
N ALA A 755 9.87 -7.60 -33.54
CA ALA A 755 10.26 -9.00 -33.25
C ALA A 755 11.65 -9.15 -32.61
N GLN A 756 12.54 -8.17 -32.75
CA GLN A 756 13.85 -8.16 -32.12
C GLN A 756 13.79 -8.00 -30.59
N SER A 757 12.86 -7.17 -30.03
CA SER A 757 12.70 -6.99 -28.59
C SER A 757 12.17 -8.26 -27.90
N GLN A 758 11.38 -9.08 -28.61
CA GLN A 758 10.89 -10.37 -28.06
C GLN A 758 12.00 -11.44 -28.01
N GLN A 759 12.98 -11.39 -28.90
CA GLN A 759 14.14 -12.32 -28.86
C GLN A 759 15.16 -11.96 -27.78
N ILE A 760 15.30 -10.66 -27.44
CA ILE A 760 16.17 -10.20 -26.36
C ILE A 760 15.59 -10.60 -25.00
N THR A 761 14.26 -10.53 -24.83
CA THR A 761 13.57 -10.99 -23.61
C THR A 761 13.75 -12.49 -23.35
N ALA A 762 13.72 -13.33 -24.38
CA ALA A 762 13.89 -14.76 -24.22
C ALA A 762 15.32 -15.17 -23.85
N LYS A 763 16.34 -14.43 -24.29
CA LYS A 763 17.77 -14.76 -24.02
C LYS A 763 18.26 -14.24 -22.65
N HIS A 764 17.67 -13.18 -22.10
CA HIS A 764 18.07 -12.63 -20.80
C HIS A 764 17.27 -13.22 -19.62
N SER A 765 16.06 -13.74 -19.86
CA SER A 765 15.22 -14.30 -18.78
C SER A 765 15.70 -15.64 -18.21
N GLU A 766 16.59 -16.36 -18.90
CA GLU A 766 17.11 -17.66 -18.43
C GLU A 766 18.21 -17.54 -17.35
N LYS A 767 18.76 -16.33 -17.12
CA LYS A 767 19.77 -16.07 -16.08
C LYS A 767 19.26 -15.31 -14.86
N GLU A 768 18.03 -14.79 -14.90
CA GLU A 768 17.40 -14.06 -13.78
C GLU A 768 16.54 -15.00 -12.94
N CYS A 769 16.37 -14.67 -11.65
CA CYS A 769 15.71 -15.46 -10.62
C CYS A 769 14.42 -16.16 -11.08
N PRO A 770 14.17 -17.42 -10.70
CA PRO A 770 12.94 -18.12 -11.05
C PRO A 770 11.71 -17.38 -10.49
N GLY A 771 10.76 -17.08 -11.38
CA GLY A 771 9.52 -16.38 -11.03
C GLY A 771 9.51 -14.87 -11.30
N VAL A 772 10.59 -14.30 -11.88
CA VAL A 772 10.64 -12.90 -12.29
C VAL A 772 10.65 -12.80 -13.81
N VAL A 773 9.74 -12.05 -14.38
CA VAL A 773 9.66 -11.77 -15.82
C VAL A 773 9.91 -10.29 -16.06
N ARG A 774 10.93 -9.96 -16.85
CA ARG A 774 11.22 -8.60 -17.30
C ARG A 774 10.39 -8.29 -18.54
N ARG A 775 9.59 -7.21 -18.46
CA ARG A 775 8.79 -6.73 -19.57
C ARG A 775 9.22 -5.32 -19.96
N PHE A 776 8.92 -4.95 -21.19
CA PHE A 776 9.24 -3.62 -21.73
C PHE A 776 7.96 -2.91 -22.17
N GLY A 777 8.07 -1.60 -22.33
CA GLY A 777 6.97 -0.76 -22.81
C GLY A 777 5.91 -0.42 -21.76
N LEU A 778 4.66 -0.38 -22.17
CA LEU A 778 3.53 0.08 -21.37
C LEU A 778 2.77 -1.04 -20.64
N PHE A 779 3.33 -2.24 -20.51
CA PHE A 779 2.66 -3.36 -19.82
C PHE A 779 2.16 -2.96 -18.42
N GLY A 780 0.88 -3.18 -18.15
CA GLY A 780 0.25 -2.80 -16.89
C GLY A 780 -0.13 -1.32 -16.76
N ALA A 781 0.17 -0.47 -17.76
CA ALA A 781 -0.24 0.92 -17.77
C ALA A 781 -1.77 1.06 -17.87
N ARG A 782 -2.33 2.02 -17.14
CA ARG A 782 -3.76 2.38 -17.25
C ARG A 782 -3.95 3.36 -18.39
N VAL A 783 -4.93 3.10 -19.23
CA VAL A 783 -5.29 3.95 -20.39
C VAL A 783 -6.76 4.33 -20.34
N ILE A 784 -7.06 5.52 -20.85
CA ILE A 784 -8.42 6.03 -21.00
C ILE A 784 -8.79 5.94 -22.49
N ILE A 785 -9.83 5.21 -22.81
CA ILE A 785 -10.31 5.07 -24.18
C ILE A 785 -11.21 6.27 -24.52
N GLU A 786 -10.76 7.09 -25.47
CA GLU A 786 -11.48 8.33 -25.84
C GLU A 786 -12.55 8.10 -26.90
N HIS A 787 -12.34 7.12 -27.78
CA HIS A 787 -13.23 6.80 -28.88
C HIS A 787 -13.28 5.30 -29.14
N ALA A 788 -14.46 4.76 -29.30
CA ALA A 788 -14.70 3.43 -29.83
C ALA A 788 -15.98 3.54 -30.68
N GLU A 789 -15.96 2.99 -31.90
CA GLU A 789 -17.11 3.00 -32.80
C GLU A 789 -18.17 1.94 -32.46
N TYR A 790 -17.79 1.00 -31.59
CA TYR A 790 -18.63 -0.09 -31.10
C TYR A 790 -18.66 -0.18 -29.59
N GLU A 791 -19.63 -0.91 -29.08
CA GLU A 791 -19.79 -1.12 -27.63
C GLU A 791 -18.68 -1.99 -27.08
N LEU A 792 -17.89 -1.44 -26.13
CA LEU A 792 -16.79 -2.15 -25.50
C LEU A 792 -17.31 -3.08 -24.41
N MET A 793 -16.84 -4.32 -24.39
CA MET A 793 -17.19 -5.28 -23.36
C MET A 793 -16.14 -5.30 -22.25
N ARG A 794 -16.59 -5.30 -21.01
CA ARG A 794 -15.73 -5.45 -19.84
C ARG A 794 -15.00 -6.79 -19.88
N GLY A 795 -13.67 -6.76 -19.71
CA GLY A 795 -12.80 -7.93 -19.83
C GLY A 795 -12.35 -8.25 -21.25
N GLY A 796 -12.98 -7.65 -22.28
CA GLY A 796 -12.55 -7.75 -23.67
C GLY A 796 -11.16 -7.15 -23.87
N VAL A 797 -10.40 -7.71 -24.81
CA VAL A 797 -9.06 -7.23 -25.19
C VAL A 797 -9.13 -6.69 -26.62
N TYR A 798 -8.72 -5.45 -26.78
CA TYR A 798 -8.81 -4.72 -28.04
C TYR A 798 -7.43 -4.17 -28.43
N GLU A 799 -7.18 -4.08 -29.72
CA GLU A 799 -6.04 -3.34 -30.24
C GLU A 799 -6.34 -1.84 -30.18
N ALA A 800 -5.37 -1.07 -29.70
CA ALA A 800 -5.50 0.38 -29.56
C ALA A 800 -4.16 1.05 -29.87
N PHE A 801 -4.19 2.31 -30.25
CA PHE A 801 -2.99 3.15 -30.33
C PHE A 801 -3.07 4.29 -29.31
N ILE A 802 -1.90 4.67 -28.80
CA ILE A 802 -1.81 5.81 -27.88
C ILE A 802 -2.05 7.09 -28.65
N SER A 803 -3.09 7.83 -28.27
CA SER A 803 -3.53 9.05 -28.99
C SER A 803 -2.94 10.31 -28.40
N ARG A 804 -2.87 10.40 -27.07
CA ARG A 804 -2.27 11.56 -26.36
C ARG A 804 -1.94 11.24 -24.91
N VAL A 805 -1.14 12.09 -24.30
CA VAL A 805 -0.75 12.03 -22.89
C VAL A 805 -1.04 13.34 -22.17
N ASP A 806 -1.56 13.27 -20.95
CA ASP A 806 -1.68 14.39 -20.02
C ASP A 806 -0.69 14.19 -18.86
N LEU A 807 0.44 14.89 -18.92
CA LEU A 807 1.46 14.83 -17.88
C LEU A 807 1.02 15.45 -16.54
N ILE A 808 0.10 16.43 -16.54
CA ILE A 808 -0.38 17.05 -15.30
C ILE A 808 -1.19 16.02 -14.51
N GLY A 809 -2.09 15.34 -15.20
CA GLY A 809 -2.96 14.31 -14.62
C GLY A 809 -2.33 12.91 -14.57
N ALA A 810 -1.14 12.71 -15.12
CA ALA A 810 -0.52 11.40 -15.31
C ALA A 810 -1.46 10.40 -16.03
N ARG A 811 -2.03 10.83 -17.17
CA ARG A 811 -3.04 10.05 -17.92
C ARG A 811 -2.57 9.76 -19.33
N ILE A 812 -2.77 8.52 -19.74
CA ILE A 812 -2.55 8.04 -21.11
C ILE A 812 -3.93 7.85 -21.75
N TYR A 813 -4.08 8.35 -22.97
CA TYR A 813 -5.30 8.19 -23.74
C TYR A 813 -5.01 7.34 -24.97
N ALA A 814 -5.96 6.47 -25.30
CA ALA A 814 -5.84 5.59 -26.44
C ALA A 814 -7.17 5.56 -27.24
N GLN A 815 -7.06 5.16 -28.50
CA GLN A 815 -8.18 4.93 -29.40
C GLN A 815 -8.12 3.50 -29.87
N ILE A 816 -9.26 2.83 -29.89
CA ILE A 816 -9.36 1.45 -30.39
C ILE A 816 -9.15 1.47 -31.91
N VAL A 817 -8.38 0.50 -32.39
CA VAL A 817 -8.20 0.25 -33.81
C VAL A 817 -9.42 -0.54 -34.31
N GLU A 818 -9.97 -0.13 -35.44
CA GLU A 818 -11.11 -0.80 -36.12
C GLU A 818 -10.76 -2.22 -36.61
#